data_91d52c0c4327d8268e5801262cfbf4fc
#
_entry.id   91d52c0c4327d8268e5801262cfbf4fc
#
_cell.length_a   1.000
_cell.length_b   1.000
_cell.length_c   1.000
_cell.angle_alpha   90.00
_cell.angle_beta   90.00
_cell.angle_gamma   90.00
#
_symmetry.space_group_name_H-M   'P 1'
#
loop_
_entity.id
_entity.type
_entity.pdbx_description
1 polymer ?
#
loop_
_entity_poly.entity_id
_entity_poly.type
_entity_poly.pdbx_seq_one_letter_code
_entity_poly.pdbx_strand_id
1 'polypeptide(L)'
;MKNTRIVILYYKLSFLILFLLLKSALLLATEDVIYNLKFKQLSAPYFLPTNEVQKVYQDKDGFIWFATRNGLCQYNGYETTLYKSNLYSPDLLTTNSITCLVDDNNNNLWIGTSEGLNVMDKRTGEIKKYKAPYLSNNVVSALCVTRDNTVWVGTDNGLCRYVAEKDTFVVCGDDFGDSRLRYVTIKSLLEDSDGDLWIGTWAQGLFRYSPSTDKVEIYPKINDQYSSHVIYEDSNKDIWVGSWGYGLFKLQNPKDMQRVSYQRFLHENGDDSSLSDNIVYDIAEDINTHTLWVGTRSGLSILKLDEPDAFINYKSGKTDYRIPSDEVNSIMRDAQRNMWIGAIGGGVLMADTRQSTFALYTLNFGDEDIPVTSVRTLFADSDQNLWIGVGTYGLACREYETGKLKMYSHIPEFSGLKDLPSLFAVTQRKKSGEIWFGMYNGGIYVYRKGEKVKHLTTKNSGFLTSDCVSALYEDYEGNCWVGTRGGIGVRLADGTDYRFETMNFNDSLSAGWIYVRDIIKDMDNSVWLATSNLGVIHITGDVRQPSTLKYENYSFHNRKLITNTVLCIHLDRFGRLWAGTEGGGLYLYNRNKGEFEEKTRAYSIPGDVIVSIEEDKSGNLWLGTISGLVKLYVAAVGNDFSTHIYTSADGLQDNFIVNSSCSRNGELFFGGHKGYNSFFPDKMEIPSQETNFLITDIKIFNHSFSKLPVELQQKISPVMPTYTSKIE
;
A
#
# COMPACT_ATOMS: atom_id res chain seq x y z
N MET A 1 33.90 -39.47 14.26
CA MET A 1 33.21 -39.42 12.95
C MET A 1 31.69 -39.66 13.02
N LYS A 2 31.15 -40.57 13.87
CA LYS A 2 29.66 -40.73 14.00
C LYS A 2 28.95 -39.53 14.63
N ASN A 3 29.51 -38.91 15.67
CA ASN A 3 28.88 -37.76 16.35
C ASN A 3 28.88 -36.50 15.53
N THR A 4 29.88 -36.28 14.66
CA THR A 4 29.94 -35.11 13.80
C THR A 4 28.87 -35.15 12.68
N ARG A 5 28.55 -36.35 12.18
CA ARG A 5 27.47 -36.53 11.18
C ARG A 5 26.08 -36.31 11.76
N ILE A 6 25.85 -36.65 13.01
CA ILE A 6 24.58 -36.44 13.71
C ILE A 6 24.37 -34.96 13.98
N VAL A 7 25.38 -34.21 14.39
CA VAL A 7 25.31 -32.75 14.61
C VAL A 7 25.04 -32.01 13.30
N ILE A 8 25.69 -32.39 12.22
CA ILE A 8 25.45 -31.79 10.89
C ILE A 8 24.02 -32.08 10.39
N LEU A 9 23.49 -33.27 10.68
CA LEU A 9 22.11 -33.62 10.32
C LEU A 9 21.09 -32.79 11.11
N TYR A 10 21.33 -32.56 12.42
CA TYR A 10 20.49 -31.67 13.24
C TYR A 10 20.50 -30.23 12.75
N TYR A 11 21.65 -29.68 12.39
CA TYR A 11 21.72 -28.32 11.83
C TYR A 11 21.01 -28.21 10.48
N LYS A 12 21.13 -29.23 9.61
CA LYS A 12 20.40 -29.25 8.33
C LYS A 12 18.90 -29.39 8.54
N LEU A 13 18.47 -30.20 9.51
CA LEU A 13 17.04 -30.34 9.82
C LEU A 13 16.46 -29.07 10.46
N SER A 14 17.19 -28.44 11.37
CA SER A 14 16.80 -27.14 11.97
C SER A 14 16.73 -26.03 10.93
N PHE A 15 17.67 -26.00 9.99
CA PHE A 15 17.65 -25.02 8.89
C PHE A 15 16.49 -25.26 7.92
N LEU A 16 16.18 -26.53 7.64
CA LEU A 16 15.03 -26.91 6.81
C LEU A 16 13.69 -26.54 7.49
N ILE A 17 13.57 -26.79 8.80
CA ILE A 17 12.38 -26.43 9.58
C ILE A 17 12.23 -24.90 9.65
N LEU A 18 13.32 -24.16 9.87
CA LEU A 18 13.32 -22.71 9.88
C LEU A 18 12.94 -22.14 8.49
N PHE A 19 13.44 -22.76 7.42
CA PHE A 19 13.11 -22.38 6.04
C PHE A 19 11.64 -22.66 5.71
N LEU A 20 11.10 -23.81 6.18
CA LEU A 20 9.68 -24.15 6.02
C LEU A 20 8.78 -23.22 6.84
N LEU A 21 9.18 -22.83 8.05
CA LEU A 21 8.45 -21.86 8.88
C LEU A 21 8.49 -20.45 8.29
N LEU A 22 9.61 -20.03 7.72
CA LEU A 22 9.73 -18.76 6.99
C LEU A 22 8.86 -18.78 5.71
N LYS A 23 8.84 -19.90 4.99
CA LYS A 23 8.02 -20.06 3.79
C LYS A 23 6.51 -20.03 4.14
N SER A 24 6.09 -20.68 5.23
CA SER A 24 4.69 -20.65 5.69
C SER A 24 4.27 -19.25 6.20
N ALA A 25 5.15 -18.51 6.85
CA ALA A 25 4.86 -17.15 7.29
C ALA A 25 4.75 -16.16 6.11
N LEU A 26 5.55 -16.35 5.04
CA LEU A 26 5.43 -15.58 3.80
C LEU A 26 4.11 -15.91 3.06
N LEU A 27 3.73 -17.20 3.00
CA LEU A 27 2.48 -17.63 2.37
C LEU A 27 1.24 -17.03 3.06
N LEU A 28 1.21 -17.05 4.41
CA LEU A 28 0.11 -16.46 5.17
C LEU A 28 -0.03 -14.94 4.94
N ALA A 29 1.08 -14.23 4.75
CA ALA A 29 1.06 -12.80 4.47
C ALA A 29 0.57 -12.46 3.04
N THR A 30 0.84 -13.35 2.06
CA THR A 30 0.36 -13.16 0.67
C THR A 30 -1.12 -13.50 0.51
N GLU A 31 -1.67 -14.42 1.31
CA GLU A 31 -3.10 -14.75 1.30
C GLU A 31 -3.96 -13.53 1.63
N ASP A 32 -3.62 -12.77 2.67
CA ASP A 32 -4.40 -11.62 3.11
C ASP A 32 -4.49 -10.51 2.05
N VAL A 33 -3.45 -10.30 1.25
CA VAL A 33 -3.43 -9.27 0.20
C VAL A 33 -4.36 -9.64 -0.96
N ILE A 34 -4.32 -10.90 -1.41
CA ILE A 34 -5.12 -11.37 -2.57
C ILE A 34 -6.61 -11.42 -2.21
N TYR A 35 -6.96 -11.73 -0.98
CA TYR A 35 -8.37 -11.77 -0.52
C TYR A 35 -8.95 -10.39 -0.21
N ASN A 36 -8.13 -9.33 -0.08
CA ASN A 36 -8.55 -7.98 0.30
C ASN A 36 -8.16 -6.89 -0.69
N LEU A 37 -8.09 -7.22 -2.00
CA LEU A 37 -7.76 -6.24 -3.03
C LEU A 37 -8.73 -5.06 -3.04
N LYS A 38 -8.17 -3.85 -2.99
CA LYS A 38 -8.91 -2.60 -3.16
C LYS A 38 -8.65 -2.04 -4.54
N PHE A 39 -9.73 -1.76 -5.26
CA PHE A 39 -9.66 -1.21 -6.61
C PHE A 39 -9.97 0.28 -6.61
N LYS A 40 -9.09 1.07 -7.23
CA LYS A 40 -9.38 2.45 -7.64
C LYS A 40 -10.00 2.38 -9.02
N GLN A 41 -11.21 2.88 -9.19
CA GLN A 41 -11.93 2.86 -10.47
C GLN A 41 -11.81 4.19 -11.22
N LEU A 42 -11.49 4.11 -12.52
CA LEU A 42 -11.57 5.19 -13.49
C LEU A 42 -12.68 4.87 -14.50
N SER A 43 -13.69 5.72 -14.61
CA SER A 43 -14.87 5.46 -15.43
C SER A 43 -15.33 6.68 -16.22
N ALA A 44 -16.17 6.43 -17.23
CA ALA A 44 -16.85 7.49 -17.97
C ALA A 44 -17.87 8.23 -17.06
N PRO A 45 -18.16 9.51 -17.34
CA PRO A 45 -17.57 10.33 -18.42
C PRO A 45 -16.31 11.12 -18.01
N TYR A 46 -15.84 10.98 -16.78
CA TYR A 46 -14.78 11.87 -16.25
C TYR A 46 -13.38 11.52 -16.76
N PHE A 47 -13.07 10.22 -16.87
CA PHE A 47 -11.74 9.76 -17.28
C PHE A 47 -11.73 9.05 -18.63
N LEU A 48 -12.86 8.51 -19.07
CA LEU A 48 -12.97 7.70 -20.26
C LEU A 48 -14.13 8.18 -21.16
N PRO A 49 -14.03 8.04 -22.49
CA PRO A 49 -15.14 8.34 -23.41
C PRO A 49 -16.24 7.27 -23.38
N THR A 50 -15.91 6.07 -22.88
CA THR A 50 -16.80 4.91 -22.69
C THR A 50 -16.20 3.97 -21.66
N ASN A 51 -17.04 3.17 -21.00
CA ASN A 51 -16.59 2.12 -20.10
C ASN A 51 -16.20 0.81 -20.84
N GLU A 52 -16.14 0.82 -22.17
CA GLU A 52 -15.74 -0.33 -22.98
C GLU A 52 -14.24 -0.30 -23.29
N VAL A 53 -13.42 -0.77 -22.33
CA VAL A 53 -11.97 -0.79 -22.44
C VAL A 53 -11.50 -2.10 -23.07
N GLN A 54 -10.76 -2.00 -24.17
CA GLN A 54 -10.23 -3.13 -24.93
C GLN A 54 -8.81 -3.51 -24.49
N LYS A 55 -7.94 -2.49 -24.26
CA LYS A 55 -6.56 -2.71 -23.82
C LYS A 55 -6.10 -1.58 -22.90
N VAL A 56 -5.35 -1.93 -21.87
CA VAL A 56 -4.59 -1.01 -21.03
C VAL A 56 -3.12 -1.22 -21.35
N TYR A 57 -2.38 -0.13 -21.53
CA TYR A 57 -0.98 -0.18 -21.92
C TYR A 57 -0.19 0.95 -21.23
N GLN A 58 1.00 0.68 -20.72
CA GLN A 58 1.94 1.69 -20.26
C GLN A 58 3.03 1.90 -21.31
N ASP A 59 3.26 3.14 -21.73
CA ASP A 59 4.35 3.46 -22.61
C ASP A 59 5.69 3.61 -21.86
N LYS A 60 6.80 3.73 -22.61
CA LYS A 60 8.16 3.88 -22.06
C LYS A 60 8.40 5.17 -21.29
N ASP A 61 7.54 6.18 -21.51
CA ASP A 61 7.58 7.45 -20.78
C ASP A 61 6.79 7.37 -19.45
N GLY A 62 6.06 6.27 -19.23
CA GLY A 62 5.30 5.99 -18.01
C GLY A 62 3.82 6.40 -18.07
N PHE A 63 3.33 6.97 -19.18
CA PHE A 63 1.91 7.25 -19.36
C PHE A 63 1.11 5.96 -19.51
N ILE A 64 -0.10 5.93 -18.94
CA ILE A 64 -1.03 4.83 -19.13
C ILE A 64 -1.99 5.17 -20.27
N TRP A 65 -2.13 4.25 -21.21
CA TRP A 65 -3.02 4.39 -22.35
C TRP A 65 -4.20 3.44 -22.25
N PHE A 66 -5.40 3.96 -22.51
CA PHE A 66 -6.63 3.17 -22.54
C PHE A 66 -7.15 3.11 -23.96
N ALA A 67 -7.04 1.95 -24.57
CA ALA A 67 -7.68 1.64 -25.85
C ALA A 67 -9.16 1.36 -25.59
N THR A 68 -10.06 2.14 -26.21
CA THR A 68 -11.49 1.96 -26.06
C THR A 68 -12.18 1.78 -27.42
N ARG A 69 -13.44 1.39 -27.40
CA ARG A 69 -14.26 1.37 -28.65
C ARG A 69 -14.64 2.77 -29.13
N ASN A 70 -14.33 3.83 -28.39
CA ASN A 70 -14.73 5.19 -28.71
C ASN A 70 -13.59 6.21 -28.59
N GLY A 71 -12.36 5.79 -28.93
CA GLY A 71 -11.15 6.59 -28.93
C GLY A 71 -10.06 6.04 -28.03
N LEU A 72 -8.90 6.69 -28.09
CA LEU A 72 -7.71 6.40 -27.32
C LEU A 72 -7.53 7.47 -26.23
N CYS A 73 -7.29 7.06 -24.99
CA CYS A 73 -7.02 7.96 -23.85
C CYS A 73 -5.61 7.79 -23.36
N GLN A 74 -4.92 8.90 -23.12
CA GLN A 74 -3.66 8.96 -22.40
C GLN A 74 -3.92 9.46 -20.97
N TYR A 75 -3.48 8.74 -19.96
CA TYR A 75 -3.63 9.08 -18.55
C TYR A 75 -2.27 9.42 -17.94
N ASN A 76 -2.16 10.57 -17.28
CA ASN A 76 -0.95 11.11 -16.67
C ASN A 76 -0.91 10.97 -15.13
N GLY A 77 -1.83 10.19 -14.56
CA GLY A 77 -2.00 10.04 -13.10
C GLY A 77 -3.11 10.91 -12.50
N TYR A 78 -3.50 12.01 -13.17
CA TYR A 78 -4.49 12.97 -12.66
C TYR A 78 -5.65 13.18 -13.63
N GLU A 79 -5.38 13.34 -14.93
CA GLU A 79 -6.35 13.61 -15.98
C GLU A 79 -6.06 12.78 -17.22
N THR A 80 -7.05 12.72 -18.13
CA THR A 80 -6.92 12.01 -19.41
C THR A 80 -6.97 12.96 -20.59
N THR A 81 -6.10 12.73 -21.58
CA THR A 81 -6.15 13.36 -22.90
C THR A 81 -6.79 12.38 -23.88
N LEU A 82 -7.86 12.83 -24.56
CA LEU A 82 -8.62 11.99 -25.51
C LEU A 82 -8.18 12.25 -26.96
N TYR A 83 -7.75 11.18 -27.63
CA TYR A 83 -7.49 11.13 -29.07
C TYR A 83 -8.65 10.42 -29.77
N LYS A 84 -9.45 11.20 -30.52
CA LYS A 84 -10.68 10.70 -31.14
C LYS A 84 -10.98 11.47 -32.43
N SER A 85 -11.25 10.77 -33.52
CA SER A 85 -11.83 11.37 -34.72
C SER A 85 -13.26 11.83 -34.44
N ASN A 86 -13.56 13.09 -34.75
CA ASN A 86 -14.85 13.72 -34.53
C ASN A 86 -15.12 14.78 -35.61
N LEU A 87 -16.20 15.58 -35.50
CA LEU A 87 -16.58 16.60 -36.48
C LEU A 87 -15.50 17.69 -36.71
N TYR A 88 -14.66 17.97 -35.72
CA TYR A 88 -13.59 18.96 -35.80
C TYR A 88 -12.23 18.36 -36.22
N SER A 89 -12.04 17.06 -36.02
CA SER A 89 -10.85 16.33 -36.40
C SER A 89 -11.27 14.96 -36.98
N PRO A 90 -11.91 14.95 -38.16
CA PRO A 90 -12.53 13.72 -38.70
C PRO A 90 -11.50 12.67 -39.06
N ASP A 91 -10.28 13.10 -39.40
CA ASP A 91 -9.20 12.24 -39.88
C ASP A 91 -8.09 12.00 -38.84
N LEU A 92 -8.33 12.21 -37.56
CA LEU A 92 -7.29 12.02 -36.54
C LEU A 92 -6.81 10.55 -36.48
N LEU A 93 -7.75 9.60 -36.40
CA LEU A 93 -7.50 8.17 -36.41
C LEU A 93 -8.19 7.49 -37.60
N THR A 94 -7.75 6.30 -38.00
CA THR A 94 -8.45 5.49 -39.04
C THR A 94 -9.88 5.12 -38.62
N THR A 95 -10.05 4.82 -37.32
CA THR A 95 -11.35 4.66 -36.63
C THR A 95 -11.16 4.87 -35.12
N ASN A 96 -12.24 5.08 -34.40
CA ASN A 96 -12.22 5.24 -32.94
C ASN A 96 -12.23 3.88 -32.19
N SER A 97 -12.37 2.76 -32.88
CA SER A 97 -12.34 1.42 -32.30
C SER A 97 -10.89 0.90 -32.22
N ILE A 98 -10.26 1.12 -31.09
CA ILE A 98 -8.87 0.76 -30.86
C ILE A 98 -8.80 -0.68 -30.33
N THR A 99 -7.91 -1.50 -30.89
CA THR A 99 -7.78 -2.93 -30.58
C THR A 99 -6.53 -3.25 -29.77
N CYS A 100 -5.38 -2.68 -30.13
CA CYS A 100 -4.09 -2.97 -29.50
C CYS A 100 -3.15 -1.77 -29.59
N LEU A 101 -2.15 -1.73 -28.69
CA LEU A 101 -1.17 -0.65 -28.56
C LEU A 101 0.21 -1.24 -28.29
N VAL A 102 1.26 -0.60 -28.85
CA VAL A 102 2.65 -0.83 -28.47
C VAL A 102 3.49 0.39 -28.85
N ASP A 103 4.54 0.75 -28.09
CA ASP A 103 5.49 1.78 -28.49
C ASP A 103 6.84 1.20 -28.89
N ASP A 104 7.50 1.88 -29.84
CA ASP A 104 8.85 1.52 -30.32
C ASP A 104 9.95 2.32 -29.59
N ASN A 105 11.22 2.07 -29.98
CA ASN A 105 12.36 2.81 -29.41
C ASN A 105 12.57 4.19 -30.05
N ASN A 106 11.74 4.56 -31.06
CA ASN A 106 11.84 5.82 -31.78
C ASN A 106 10.79 6.84 -31.33
N ASN A 107 10.16 6.63 -30.16
CA ASN A 107 9.05 7.42 -29.60
C ASN A 107 7.77 7.37 -30.44
N ASN A 108 7.54 6.35 -31.22
CA ASN A 108 6.27 6.15 -31.89
C ASN A 108 5.36 5.24 -31.07
N LEU A 109 4.09 5.62 -30.95
CA LEU A 109 3.04 4.77 -30.46
C LEU A 109 2.29 4.16 -31.66
N TRP A 110 2.34 2.84 -31.77
CA TRP A 110 1.64 2.05 -32.79
C TRP A 110 0.25 1.69 -32.28
N ILE A 111 -0.77 2.07 -33.01
CA ILE A 111 -2.19 2.01 -32.60
C ILE A 111 -2.94 1.14 -33.61
N GLY A 112 -3.22 -0.10 -33.25
CA GLY A 112 -4.04 -1.02 -34.02
C GLY A 112 -5.51 -0.68 -33.88
N THR A 113 -6.24 -0.76 -34.99
CA THR A 113 -7.68 -0.50 -35.03
C THR A 113 -8.41 -1.54 -35.91
N SER A 114 -9.73 -1.49 -35.87
CA SER A 114 -10.57 -2.32 -36.75
C SER A 114 -10.54 -1.92 -38.23
N GLU A 115 -9.92 -0.76 -38.60
CA GLU A 115 -9.90 -0.22 -39.97
C GLU A 115 -8.54 0.29 -40.40
N GLY A 116 -7.45 -0.17 -39.82
CA GLY A 116 -6.09 0.16 -40.17
C GLY A 116 -5.17 0.32 -38.95
N LEU A 117 -3.93 0.67 -39.24
CA LEU A 117 -2.89 0.92 -38.28
C LEU A 117 -2.56 2.41 -38.29
N ASN A 118 -2.45 3.01 -37.11
CA ASN A 118 -1.99 4.38 -36.94
C ASN A 118 -0.65 4.36 -36.19
N VAL A 119 0.25 5.28 -36.55
CA VAL A 119 1.53 5.46 -35.89
C VAL A 119 1.64 6.91 -35.46
N MET A 120 1.63 7.15 -34.18
CA MET A 120 1.72 8.49 -33.59
C MET A 120 3.15 8.74 -33.14
N ASP A 121 3.80 9.78 -33.68
CA ASP A 121 5.02 10.34 -33.08
C ASP A 121 4.61 11.05 -31.76
N LYS A 122 5.01 10.50 -30.63
CA LYS A 122 4.65 11.05 -29.30
C LYS A 122 5.25 12.43 -29.05
N ARG A 123 6.32 12.81 -29.76
CA ARG A 123 6.97 14.11 -29.59
C ARG A 123 6.21 15.22 -30.30
N THR A 124 5.70 14.96 -31.52
CA THR A 124 4.98 15.97 -32.32
C THR A 124 3.47 15.83 -32.22
N GLY A 125 2.97 14.66 -31.87
CA GLY A 125 1.54 14.30 -31.91
C GLY A 125 1.03 14.00 -33.32
N GLU A 126 1.89 13.99 -34.36
CA GLU A 126 1.49 13.66 -35.72
C GLU A 126 1.18 12.16 -35.85
N ILE A 127 0.13 11.85 -36.61
CA ILE A 127 -0.36 10.48 -36.81
C ILE A 127 -0.27 10.10 -38.28
N LYS A 128 0.54 9.08 -38.56
CA LYS A 128 0.62 8.43 -39.86
C LYS A 128 -0.32 7.21 -39.89
N LYS A 129 -0.89 6.90 -41.05
CA LYS A 129 -1.90 5.85 -41.22
C LYS A 129 -1.51 4.84 -42.29
N TYR A 130 -1.74 3.57 -41.99
CA TYR A 130 -1.54 2.47 -42.93
C TYR A 130 -2.80 1.61 -43.06
N LYS A 131 -3.17 1.31 -44.28
CA LYS A 131 -4.29 0.44 -44.66
C LYS A 131 -3.83 -0.51 -45.77
N ALA A 132 -4.66 -1.48 -46.17
CA ALA A 132 -4.39 -2.24 -47.35
C ALA A 132 -4.26 -1.30 -48.58
N PRO A 133 -3.30 -1.53 -49.52
CA PRO A 133 -2.49 -2.75 -49.67
C PRO A 133 -1.15 -2.76 -48.88
N TYR A 134 -0.83 -1.75 -48.08
CA TYR A 134 0.37 -1.76 -47.27
C TYR A 134 0.34 -2.85 -46.18
N LEU A 135 -0.85 -3.14 -45.64
CA LEU A 135 -1.10 -4.25 -44.71
C LEU A 135 -1.81 -5.40 -45.46
N SER A 136 -1.66 -6.63 -44.96
CA SER A 136 -2.39 -7.81 -45.48
C SER A 136 -3.90 -7.72 -45.23
N ASN A 137 -4.32 -6.98 -44.16
CA ASN A 137 -5.73 -6.72 -43.87
C ASN A 137 -5.83 -5.42 -43.02
N ASN A 138 -7.00 -4.76 -43.07
CA ASN A 138 -7.24 -3.53 -42.29
C ASN A 138 -7.54 -3.80 -40.81
N VAL A 139 -8.02 -4.98 -40.46
CA VAL A 139 -8.27 -5.31 -39.04
C VAL A 139 -6.95 -5.71 -38.39
N VAL A 140 -6.42 -4.83 -37.56
CA VAL A 140 -5.20 -5.05 -36.78
C VAL A 140 -5.59 -5.55 -35.41
N SER A 141 -5.22 -6.76 -35.04
CA SER A 141 -5.64 -7.43 -33.81
C SER A 141 -4.50 -7.64 -32.81
N ALA A 142 -3.24 -7.62 -33.26
CA ALA A 142 -2.07 -7.77 -32.40
C ALA A 142 -0.89 -6.92 -32.88
N LEU A 143 -0.11 -6.40 -31.92
CA LEU A 143 1.13 -5.66 -32.17
C LEU A 143 2.20 -6.16 -31.22
N CYS A 144 3.43 -6.27 -31.72
CA CYS A 144 4.61 -6.56 -30.91
C CYS A 144 5.82 -5.79 -31.45
N VAL A 145 6.58 -5.15 -30.56
CA VAL A 145 7.88 -4.57 -30.89
C VAL A 145 8.94 -5.39 -30.19
N THR A 146 9.80 -6.03 -30.97
CA THR A 146 10.89 -6.86 -30.46
C THR A 146 12.06 -6.00 -29.96
N ARG A 147 12.97 -6.59 -29.17
CA ARG A 147 14.12 -5.88 -28.56
C ARG A 147 15.04 -5.23 -29.56
N ASP A 148 15.12 -5.78 -30.79
CA ASP A 148 15.84 -5.20 -31.92
C ASP A 148 15.06 -4.06 -32.59
N ASN A 149 13.93 -3.65 -32.01
CA ASN A 149 13.02 -2.63 -32.52
C ASN A 149 12.28 -2.99 -33.80
N THR A 150 12.17 -4.28 -34.13
CA THR A 150 11.33 -4.74 -35.25
C THR A 150 9.86 -4.72 -34.84
N VAL A 151 9.02 -4.10 -35.68
CA VAL A 151 7.58 -4.01 -35.43
C VAL A 151 6.83 -5.12 -36.19
N TRP A 152 6.09 -5.92 -35.43
CA TRP A 152 5.27 -7.00 -35.92
C TRP A 152 3.78 -6.65 -35.80
N VAL A 153 3.03 -6.91 -36.87
CA VAL A 153 1.61 -6.56 -36.97
C VAL A 153 0.80 -7.81 -37.33
N GLY A 154 -0.02 -8.24 -36.40
CA GLY A 154 -0.97 -9.30 -36.57
C GLY A 154 -2.30 -8.75 -37.09
N THR A 155 -2.80 -9.31 -38.20
CA THR A 155 -4.06 -8.93 -38.83
C THR A 155 -5.02 -10.10 -38.91
N ASP A 156 -6.26 -9.83 -39.31
CA ASP A 156 -7.22 -10.92 -39.59
C ASP A 156 -6.87 -11.75 -40.84
N ASN A 157 -5.80 -11.39 -41.57
CA ASN A 157 -5.36 -12.09 -42.75
C ASN A 157 -3.82 -12.12 -42.85
N GLY A 158 -3.14 -12.61 -41.81
CA GLY A 158 -1.72 -12.87 -41.80
C GLY A 158 -0.90 -11.96 -40.88
N LEU A 159 0.37 -12.34 -40.73
CA LEU A 159 1.40 -11.65 -39.99
C LEU A 159 2.22 -10.76 -40.91
N CYS A 160 2.44 -9.50 -40.53
CA CYS A 160 3.26 -8.55 -41.25
C CYS A 160 4.46 -8.08 -40.37
N ARG A 161 5.57 -7.76 -41.02
CA ARG A 161 6.76 -7.14 -40.44
C ARG A 161 6.99 -5.76 -41.07
N TYR A 162 7.14 -4.74 -40.29
CA TYR A 162 7.49 -3.39 -40.77
C TYR A 162 8.95 -3.29 -41.19
N VAL A 163 9.21 -2.68 -42.35
CA VAL A 163 10.54 -2.42 -42.90
C VAL A 163 10.75 -0.91 -42.95
N ALA A 164 11.49 -0.40 -41.97
CA ALA A 164 11.64 1.04 -41.74
C ALA A 164 12.31 1.78 -42.92
N GLU A 165 13.32 1.17 -43.59
CA GLU A 165 14.03 1.78 -44.71
C GLU A 165 13.15 2.04 -45.94
N LYS A 166 12.09 1.25 -46.10
CA LYS A 166 11.15 1.34 -47.22
C LYS A 166 9.80 1.90 -46.83
N ASP A 167 9.60 2.15 -45.51
CA ASP A 167 8.33 2.58 -44.95
C ASP A 167 7.14 1.74 -45.40
N THR A 168 7.29 0.42 -45.36
CA THR A 168 6.32 -0.57 -45.85
C THR A 168 6.30 -1.82 -44.99
N PHE A 169 5.35 -2.70 -45.28
CA PHE A 169 5.21 -3.99 -44.58
C PHE A 169 5.47 -5.15 -45.51
N VAL A 170 6.13 -6.18 -44.99
CA VAL A 170 6.31 -7.48 -45.68
C VAL A 170 5.46 -8.51 -44.97
N VAL A 171 4.71 -9.30 -45.78
CA VAL A 171 3.82 -10.33 -45.25
C VAL A 171 4.61 -11.62 -45.03
N CYS A 172 4.36 -12.33 -43.93
CA CYS A 172 4.94 -13.62 -43.62
C CYS A 172 4.61 -14.65 -44.72
N GLY A 173 5.61 -15.46 -45.12
CA GLY A 173 5.51 -16.44 -46.20
C GLY A 173 5.90 -15.89 -47.57
N ASP A 174 6.24 -14.62 -47.72
CA ASP A 174 6.86 -14.07 -48.93
C ASP A 174 8.40 -14.09 -48.81
N ASP A 175 8.95 -13.38 -47.83
CA ASP A 175 10.40 -13.23 -47.66
C ASP A 175 10.93 -13.83 -46.35
N PHE A 176 10.07 -14.25 -45.43
CA PHE A 176 10.44 -14.82 -44.14
C PHE A 176 9.35 -15.75 -43.60
N GLY A 177 9.73 -16.62 -42.67
CA GLY A 177 8.82 -17.47 -41.90
C GLY A 177 8.11 -18.56 -42.73
N ASP A 178 6.86 -18.85 -42.35
CA ASP A 178 6.09 -19.95 -42.90
C ASP A 178 4.85 -19.46 -43.65
N SER A 179 4.62 -19.99 -44.86
CA SER A 179 3.47 -19.63 -45.73
C SER A 179 2.11 -19.90 -45.08
N ARG A 180 2.07 -20.76 -44.05
CA ARG A 180 0.85 -21.02 -43.28
C ARG A 180 0.39 -19.80 -42.47
N LEU A 181 1.30 -18.91 -42.09
CA LEU A 181 0.99 -17.66 -41.35
C LEU A 181 0.51 -16.53 -42.28
N ARG A 182 0.50 -16.72 -43.59
CA ARG A 182 0.11 -15.71 -44.57
C ARG A 182 -1.36 -15.33 -44.55
N TYR A 183 -2.25 -16.32 -44.34
CA TYR A 183 -3.69 -16.14 -44.49
C TYR A 183 -4.50 -16.45 -43.23
N VAL A 184 -3.83 -16.55 -42.09
CA VAL A 184 -4.48 -16.84 -40.80
C VAL A 184 -4.80 -15.58 -40.03
N THR A 185 -5.85 -15.60 -39.24
CA THR A 185 -6.15 -14.54 -38.31
C THR A 185 -5.19 -14.63 -37.11
N ILE A 186 -4.34 -13.62 -36.94
CA ILE A 186 -3.43 -13.50 -35.80
C ILE A 186 -4.18 -12.83 -34.68
N LYS A 187 -4.14 -13.37 -33.45
CA LYS A 187 -4.83 -12.83 -32.27
C LYS A 187 -3.89 -12.29 -31.21
N SER A 188 -2.69 -12.86 -31.07
CA SER A 188 -1.70 -12.44 -30.12
C SER A 188 -0.28 -12.61 -30.63
N LEU A 189 0.60 -11.73 -30.17
CA LEU A 189 2.04 -11.73 -30.45
C LEU A 189 2.78 -11.48 -29.15
N LEU A 190 3.85 -12.24 -28.91
CA LEU A 190 4.74 -12.09 -27.75
C LEU A 190 6.17 -12.42 -28.15
N GLU A 191 7.13 -11.53 -27.89
CA GLU A 191 8.56 -11.88 -27.86
C GLU A 191 8.90 -12.44 -26.49
N ASP A 192 9.43 -13.66 -26.45
CA ASP A 192 9.85 -14.26 -25.18
C ASP A 192 11.21 -13.74 -24.69
N SER A 193 11.60 -14.17 -23.49
CA SER A 193 12.85 -13.75 -22.85
C SER A 193 14.12 -14.16 -23.64
N ASP A 194 14.01 -15.07 -24.60
CA ASP A 194 15.14 -15.53 -25.44
C ASP A 194 15.13 -14.96 -26.86
N GLY A 195 14.09 -14.16 -27.22
CA GLY A 195 13.97 -13.47 -28.51
C GLY A 195 13.20 -14.24 -29.58
N ASP A 196 12.51 -15.30 -29.22
CA ASP A 196 11.59 -15.98 -30.13
C ASP A 196 10.21 -15.30 -30.13
N LEU A 197 9.57 -15.22 -31.29
CA LEU A 197 8.23 -14.63 -31.45
C LEU A 197 7.17 -15.73 -31.38
N TRP A 198 6.32 -15.64 -30.35
CA TRP A 198 5.15 -16.48 -30.18
C TRP A 198 3.95 -15.85 -30.90
N ILE A 199 3.23 -16.66 -31.65
CA ILE A 199 2.15 -16.22 -32.55
C ILE A 199 0.90 -17.03 -32.24
N GLY A 200 -0.09 -16.38 -31.63
CA GLY A 200 -1.39 -16.95 -31.36
C GLY A 200 -2.36 -16.69 -32.52
N THR A 201 -3.07 -17.74 -32.97
CA THR A 201 -3.95 -17.66 -34.09
C THR A 201 -5.40 -18.03 -33.74
N TRP A 202 -6.34 -17.61 -34.57
CA TRP A 202 -7.72 -18.07 -34.50
C TRP A 202 -7.86 -19.43 -35.25
N ALA A 203 -8.19 -20.47 -34.50
CA ALA A 203 -8.46 -21.81 -34.99
C ALA A 203 -7.29 -22.58 -35.65
N GLN A 204 -6.05 -22.10 -35.60
CA GLN A 204 -4.86 -22.82 -36.07
C GLN A 204 -3.79 -23.01 -34.99
N GLY A 205 -4.14 -22.71 -33.73
CA GLY A 205 -3.30 -22.96 -32.58
C GLY A 205 -2.17 -21.97 -32.36
N LEU A 206 -1.05 -22.44 -31.83
CA LEU A 206 0.09 -21.70 -31.39
C LEU A 206 1.33 -21.99 -32.25
N PHE A 207 2.00 -20.94 -32.69
CA PHE A 207 3.25 -21.01 -33.44
C PHE A 207 4.37 -20.29 -32.64
N ARG A 208 5.62 -20.74 -32.87
CA ARG A 208 6.83 -20.06 -32.45
C ARG A 208 7.73 -19.84 -33.65
N TYR A 209 8.10 -18.59 -33.87
CA TYR A 209 9.04 -18.20 -34.93
C TYR A 209 10.36 -17.77 -34.28
N SER A 210 11.46 -18.40 -34.68
CA SER A 210 12.83 -18.04 -34.24
C SER A 210 13.53 -17.20 -35.30
N PRO A 211 13.64 -15.86 -35.12
CA PRO A 211 14.25 -14.99 -36.13
C PRO A 211 15.70 -15.35 -36.46
N SER A 212 16.45 -15.88 -35.48
CA SER A 212 17.86 -16.28 -35.65
C SER A 212 18.07 -17.45 -36.62
N THR A 213 17.06 -18.31 -36.79
CA THR A 213 17.14 -19.52 -37.64
C THR A 213 16.13 -19.52 -38.77
N ASP A 214 15.24 -18.54 -38.83
CA ASP A 214 14.09 -18.43 -39.72
C ASP A 214 13.19 -19.70 -39.72
N LYS A 215 13.04 -20.31 -38.54
CA LYS A 215 12.22 -21.52 -38.37
C LYS A 215 10.92 -21.22 -37.64
N VAL A 216 9.85 -21.86 -38.10
CA VAL A 216 8.54 -21.83 -37.47
C VAL A 216 8.21 -23.21 -36.90
N GLU A 217 7.91 -23.28 -35.62
CA GLU A 217 7.45 -24.46 -34.92
C GLU A 217 5.97 -24.36 -34.58
N ILE A 218 5.25 -25.48 -34.59
CA ILE A 218 3.83 -25.55 -34.27
C ILE A 218 3.64 -26.45 -33.04
N TYR A 219 2.78 -26.04 -32.14
CA TYR A 219 2.48 -26.78 -30.92
C TYR A 219 1.22 -27.62 -31.07
N PRO A 220 1.34 -28.91 -31.41
CA PRO A 220 0.22 -29.74 -31.90
C PRO A 220 -0.88 -30.00 -30.87
N LYS A 221 -0.60 -29.95 -29.57
CA LYS A 221 -1.61 -30.13 -28.51
C LYS A 221 -2.49 -28.91 -28.26
N ILE A 222 -2.10 -27.75 -28.80
CA ILE A 222 -2.90 -26.52 -28.85
C ILE A 222 -3.38 -26.28 -30.28
N ASN A 223 -3.26 -27.28 -31.13
CA ASN A 223 -3.50 -27.18 -32.57
C ASN A 223 -4.88 -27.73 -32.97
N ASP A 224 -5.30 -27.37 -34.18
CA ASP A 224 -6.40 -27.88 -35.00
C ASP A 224 -7.83 -27.48 -34.66
N GLN A 225 -8.11 -26.90 -33.48
CA GLN A 225 -9.45 -26.37 -33.15
C GLN A 225 -9.42 -25.29 -32.06
N TYR A 226 -8.26 -25.02 -31.48
CA TYR A 226 -8.14 -24.07 -30.36
C TYR A 226 -7.62 -22.72 -30.84
N SER A 227 -8.31 -21.65 -30.50
CA SER A 227 -7.78 -20.31 -30.70
C SER A 227 -6.80 -19.96 -29.57
N SER A 228 -5.58 -19.55 -29.93
CA SER A 228 -4.62 -18.95 -29.00
C SER A 228 -4.85 -17.44 -28.97
N HIS A 229 -5.71 -17.01 -28.04
CA HIS A 229 -6.22 -15.63 -28.00
C HIS A 229 -5.23 -14.67 -27.33
N VAL A 230 -4.55 -15.12 -26.28
CA VAL A 230 -3.52 -14.38 -25.54
C VAL A 230 -2.36 -15.32 -25.18
N ILE A 231 -1.14 -14.77 -25.18
CA ILE A 231 0.08 -15.48 -24.82
C ILE A 231 0.83 -14.64 -23.79
N TYR A 232 1.36 -15.31 -22.77
CA TYR A 232 2.14 -14.66 -21.70
C TYR A 232 3.31 -15.57 -21.26
N GLU A 233 4.50 -15.02 -21.04
CA GLU A 233 5.64 -15.70 -20.41
C GLU A 233 5.73 -15.27 -18.95
N ASP A 234 5.67 -16.24 -18.01
CA ASP A 234 5.80 -15.96 -16.59
C ASP A 234 7.28 -15.83 -16.14
N SER A 235 7.48 -15.44 -14.90
CA SER A 235 8.81 -15.27 -14.29
C SER A 235 9.62 -16.59 -14.24
N ASN A 236 8.95 -17.76 -14.34
CA ASN A 236 9.58 -19.08 -14.43
C ASN A 236 9.93 -19.48 -15.87
N LYS A 237 9.64 -18.62 -16.87
CA LYS A 237 9.78 -18.87 -18.31
C LYS A 237 8.82 -19.94 -18.86
N ASP A 238 7.74 -20.20 -18.16
CA ASP A 238 6.65 -21.02 -18.67
C ASP A 238 5.74 -20.15 -19.55
N ILE A 239 5.24 -20.72 -20.65
CA ILE A 239 4.35 -20.03 -21.57
C ILE A 239 2.90 -20.36 -21.22
N TRP A 240 2.12 -19.31 -20.96
CA TRP A 240 0.70 -19.39 -20.73
C TRP A 240 -0.09 -18.98 -21.98
N VAL A 241 -1.12 -19.74 -22.31
CA VAL A 241 -1.95 -19.49 -23.50
C VAL A 241 -3.42 -19.51 -23.09
N GLY A 242 -4.04 -18.35 -23.20
CA GLY A 242 -5.48 -18.22 -23.03
C GLY A 242 -6.22 -18.48 -24.35
N SER A 243 -7.31 -19.21 -24.29
CA SER A 243 -8.08 -19.63 -25.45
C SER A 243 -9.51 -19.08 -25.48
N TRP A 244 -10.14 -19.14 -26.62
CA TRP A 244 -11.55 -18.79 -26.77
C TRP A 244 -12.43 -20.06 -26.62
N GLY A 245 -12.86 -20.31 -25.38
CA GLY A 245 -13.77 -21.41 -25.04
C GLY A 245 -13.11 -22.71 -24.60
N TYR A 246 -11.78 -22.77 -24.56
CA TYR A 246 -11.02 -23.96 -24.15
C TYR A 246 -10.18 -23.78 -22.90
N GLY A 247 -10.36 -22.67 -22.18
CA GLY A 247 -9.68 -22.39 -20.92
C GLY A 247 -8.26 -21.88 -21.08
N LEU A 248 -7.44 -22.13 -20.06
CA LEU A 248 -6.06 -21.68 -19.93
C LEU A 248 -5.11 -22.85 -20.03
N PHE A 249 -4.06 -22.71 -20.82
CA PHE A 249 -2.98 -23.70 -20.97
C PHE A 249 -1.68 -23.16 -20.39
N LYS A 250 -0.93 -24.02 -19.69
CA LYS A 250 0.45 -23.79 -19.27
C LYS A 250 1.37 -24.74 -20.01
N LEU A 251 2.41 -24.22 -20.67
CA LEU A 251 3.46 -24.97 -21.33
C LEU A 251 4.73 -24.87 -20.51
N GLN A 252 5.23 -26.01 -20.02
CA GLN A 252 6.52 -26.13 -19.36
C GLN A 252 7.55 -26.69 -20.33
N ASN A 253 8.80 -26.22 -20.25
CA ASN A 253 9.87 -26.52 -21.21
C ASN A 253 9.45 -26.22 -22.67
N PRO A 254 8.91 -25.03 -22.97
CA PRO A 254 8.25 -24.76 -24.24
C PRO A 254 9.19 -24.82 -25.44
N LYS A 255 10.50 -24.76 -25.25
CA LYS A 255 11.50 -24.78 -26.31
C LYS A 255 12.00 -26.19 -26.69
N ASP A 256 11.80 -27.18 -25.85
CA ASP A 256 12.14 -28.57 -26.11
C ASP A 256 10.88 -29.33 -26.54
N MET A 257 10.67 -29.45 -27.86
CA MET A 257 9.51 -30.15 -28.41
C MET A 257 9.38 -31.62 -28.00
N GLN A 258 10.45 -32.24 -27.49
CA GLN A 258 10.44 -33.61 -26.95
C GLN A 258 10.03 -33.68 -25.47
N ARG A 259 10.25 -32.58 -24.72
CA ARG A 259 10.00 -32.50 -23.28
C ARG A 259 8.88 -31.54 -22.89
N VAL A 260 8.29 -30.81 -23.86
CA VAL A 260 7.19 -29.89 -23.56
C VAL A 260 6.03 -30.63 -22.91
N SER A 261 5.63 -30.16 -21.75
CA SER A 261 4.43 -30.62 -21.05
C SER A 261 3.35 -29.57 -21.06
N TYR A 262 2.10 -30.01 -21.01
CA TYR A 262 0.93 -29.17 -21.09
C TYR A 262 0.03 -29.44 -19.90
N GLN A 263 -0.27 -28.39 -19.16
CA GLN A 263 -1.31 -28.38 -18.13
C GLN A 263 -2.46 -27.51 -18.62
N ARG A 264 -3.70 -27.93 -18.37
CA ARG A 264 -4.89 -27.19 -18.80
C ARG A 264 -5.82 -26.94 -17.63
N PHE A 265 -6.28 -25.70 -17.51
CA PHE A 265 -7.21 -25.25 -16.49
C PHE A 265 -8.54 -24.89 -17.16
N LEU A 266 -9.65 -25.38 -16.60
CA LEU A 266 -10.99 -25.22 -17.14
C LEU A 266 -11.92 -24.62 -16.08
N HIS A 267 -12.98 -24.00 -16.56
CA HIS A 267 -14.13 -23.69 -15.71
C HIS A 267 -14.92 -24.97 -15.45
N GLU A 268 -15.22 -25.26 -14.19
CA GLU A 268 -16.05 -26.37 -13.74
C GLU A 268 -17.29 -25.84 -13.03
N ASN A 269 -18.49 -26.22 -13.52
CA ASN A 269 -19.75 -25.77 -12.94
C ASN A 269 -19.91 -26.25 -11.49
N GLY A 270 -20.09 -25.30 -10.57
CA GLY A 270 -20.24 -25.60 -9.14
C GLY A 270 -18.94 -25.68 -8.34
N ASP A 271 -17.80 -25.44 -8.99
CA ASP A 271 -16.52 -25.29 -8.33
C ASP A 271 -16.02 -23.83 -8.43
N ASP A 272 -16.19 -23.07 -7.35
CA ASP A 272 -15.75 -21.66 -7.26
C ASP A 272 -14.22 -21.50 -7.27
N SER A 273 -13.47 -22.58 -7.08
CA SER A 273 -12.00 -22.60 -7.14
C SER A 273 -11.45 -22.92 -8.54
N SER A 274 -12.31 -23.24 -9.50
CA SER A 274 -11.95 -23.42 -10.90
C SER A 274 -11.81 -22.07 -11.63
N LEU A 275 -11.28 -22.08 -12.87
CA LEU A 275 -11.22 -20.88 -13.73
C LEU A 275 -12.63 -20.28 -13.90
N SER A 276 -12.77 -18.94 -13.85
CA SER A 276 -14.08 -18.28 -13.86
C SER A 276 -14.86 -18.45 -15.18
N ASP A 277 -14.18 -18.59 -16.33
CA ASP A 277 -14.76 -18.89 -17.65
C ASP A 277 -13.70 -19.52 -18.56
N ASN A 278 -14.14 -20.32 -19.54
CA ASN A 278 -13.25 -20.92 -20.55
C ASN A 278 -12.85 -19.96 -21.67
N ILE A 279 -13.40 -18.75 -21.71
CA ILE A 279 -12.96 -17.68 -22.61
C ILE A 279 -12.00 -16.78 -21.84
N VAL A 280 -10.72 -16.81 -22.20
CA VAL A 280 -9.63 -16.04 -21.60
C VAL A 280 -9.23 -14.91 -22.54
N TYR A 281 -9.29 -13.69 -22.06
CA TYR A 281 -9.00 -12.48 -22.83
C TYR A 281 -7.57 -11.95 -22.65
N ASP A 282 -7.07 -11.92 -21.40
CA ASP A 282 -5.74 -11.38 -21.12
C ASP A 282 -5.10 -12.07 -19.89
N ILE A 283 -3.77 -12.01 -19.81
CA ILE A 283 -2.97 -12.65 -18.73
C ILE A 283 -1.85 -11.71 -18.36
N ALA A 284 -1.61 -11.54 -17.05
CA ALA A 284 -0.44 -10.85 -16.52
C ALA A 284 -0.02 -11.44 -15.19
N GLU A 285 1.28 -11.40 -14.88
CA GLU A 285 1.82 -11.79 -13.57
C GLU A 285 1.95 -10.58 -12.65
N ASP A 286 1.46 -10.73 -11.43
CA ASP A 286 1.79 -9.85 -10.32
C ASP A 286 3.02 -10.38 -9.58
N ILE A 287 4.15 -9.70 -9.75
CA ILE A 287 5.43 -10.07 -9.11
C ILE A 287 5.39 -9.85 -7.59
N ASN A 288 4.56 -8.92 -7.08
CA ASN A 288 4.51 -8.63 -5.64
C ASN A 288 3.95 -9.82 -4.86
N THR A 289 2.94 -10.47 -5.42
CA THR A 289 2.23 -11.58 -4.78
C THR A 289 2.57 -12.94 -5.40
N HIS A 290 3.41 -12.97 -6.45
CA HIS A 290 3.76 -14.16 -7.24
C HIS A 290 2.52 -14.92 -7.75
N THR A 291 1.60 -14.15 -8.36
CA THR A 291 0.32 -14.66 -8.85
C THR A 291 0.08 -14.34 -10.32
N LEU A 292 -0.61 -15.24 -11.00
CA LEU A 292 -1.07 -15.04 -12.36
C LEU A 292 -2.51 -14.52 -12.35
N TRP A 293 -2.73 -13.39 -12.95
CA TRP A 293 -4.02 -12.75 -13.11
C TRP A 293 -4.56 -13.07 -14.50
N VAL A 294 -5.76 -13.62 -14.56
CA VAL A 294 -6.38 -14.10 -15.80
C VAL A 294 -7.72 -13.40 -15.98
N GLY A 295 -7.81 -12.57 -17.01
CA GLY A 295 -9.03 -11.89 -17.42
C GLY A 295 -9.90 -12.81 -18.26
N THR A 296 -11.14 -13.00 -17.85
CA THR A 296 -12.08 -13.88 -18.55
C THR A 296 -13.38 -13.16 -18.89
N ARG A 297 -14.26 -13.84 -19.64
CA ARG A 297 -15.61 -13.35 -19.92
C ARG A 297 -16.48 -13.25 -18.66
N SER A 298 -16.20 -14.03 -17.63
CA SER A 298 -17.04 -14.14 -16.43
C SER A 298 -16.29 -13.82 -15.13
N GLY A 299 -15.30 -12.94 -15.17
CA GLY A 299 -14.57 -12.44 -14.02
C GLY A 299 -13.06 -12.37 -14.19
N LEU A 300 -12.41 -11.94 -13.12
CA LEU A 300 -10.97 -11.99 -12.92
C LEU A 300 -10.63 -13.21 -12.07
N SER A 301 -9.78 -14.11 -12.60
CA SER A 301 -9.26 -15.27 -11.88
C SER A 301 -7.81 -15.05 -11.50
N ILE A 302 -7.45 -15.29 -10.25
CA ILE A 302 -6.09 -15.14 -9.72
C ILE A 302 -5.59 -16.51 -9.29
N LEU A 303 -4.43 -16.93 -9.81
CA LEU A 303 -3.78 -18.20 -9.52
C LEU A 303 -2.43 -17.98 -8.84
N LYS A 304 -2.15 -18.64 -7.73
CA LYS A 304 -0.83 -18.65 -7.12
C LYS A 304 0.14 -19.50 -7.95
N LEU A 305 1.28 -18.94 -8.35
CA LEU A 305 2.25 -19.66 -9.19
C LEU A 305 3.02 -20.74 -8.43
N ASP A 306 3.18 -20.58 -7.11
CA ASP A 306 3.84 -21.57 -6.24
C ASP A 306 2.97 -22.80 -5.93
N GLU A 307 1.64 -22.64 -5.92
CA GLU A 307 0.63 -23.65 -5.62
C GLU A 307 -0.55 -23.52 -6.59
N PRO A 308 -0.40 -23.96 -7.85
CA PRO A 308 -1.36 -23.67 -8.93
C PRO A 308 -2.58 -24.62 -8.91
N ASP A 309 -3.17 -24.88 -7.74
CA ASP A 309 -4.27 -25.83 -7.58
C ASP A 309 -5.65 -25.20 -7.57
N ALA A 310 -5.77 -23.90 -7.22
CA ALA A 310 -7.04 -23.23 -7.07
C ALA A 310 -6.99 -21.75 -7.49
N PHE A 311 -8.07 -21.29 -8.13
CA PHE A 311 -8.27 -19.89 -8.47
C PHE A 311 -9.06 -19.15 -7.39
N ILE A 312 -8.73 -17.87 -7.21
CA ILE A 312 -9.53 -16.92 -6.49
C ILE A 312 -10.25 -16.06 -7.53
N ASN A 313 -11.58 -16.07 -7.51
CA ASN A 313 -12.40 -15.44 -8.55
C ASN A 313 -13.08 -14.16 -8.07
N TYR A 314 -12.80 -13.04 -8.75
CA TYR A 314 -13.46 -11.74 -8.57
C TYR A 314 -14.55 -11.58 -9.63
N LYS A 315 -15.81 -11.39 -9.20
CA LYS A 315 -16.98 -11.27 -10.10
C LYS A 315 -17.85 -10.07 -9.70
N SER A 316 -18.71 -9.61 -10.60
CA SER A 316 -19.76 -8.67 -10.28
C SER A 316 -20.85 -9.37 -9.45
N GLY A 317 -21.45 -8.70 -8.44
CA GLY A 317 -22.56 -9.26 -7.67
C GLY A 317 -22.37 -9.30 -6.16
N LYS A 318 -22.92 -10.33 -5.48
CA LYS A 318 -23.09 -10.38 -4.02
C LYS A 318 -21.93 -11.03 -3.24
N THR A 319 -20.78 -11.20 -3.81
CA THR A 319 -19.61 -11.79 -3.15
C THR A 319 -18.76 -10.73 -2.47
N ASP A 320 -17.92 -11.13 -1.53
CA ASP A 320 -16.93 -10.25 -0.88
C ASP A 320 -15.86 -9.77 -1.87
N TYR A 321 -15.64 -10.51 -2.97
CA TYR A 321 -14.69 -10.23 -4.04
C TYR A 321 -15.40 -9.59 -5.24
N ARG A 322 -15.45 -8.23 -5.29
CA ARG A 322 -16.25 -7.50 -6.27
C ARG A 322 -15.40 -6.71 -7.26
N ILE A 323 -15.80 -6.85 -8.55
CA ILE A 323 -15.42 -5.95 -9.63
C ILE A 323 -16.71 -5.41 -10.30
N PRO A 324 -16.67 -4.24 -10.95
CA PRO A 324 -17.88 -3.60 -11.51
C PRO A 324 -18.46 -4.30 -12.74
N SER A 325 -17.71 -5.16 -13.40
CA SER A 325 -18.13 -5.94 -14.57
C SER A 325 -17.36 -7.25 -14.64
N ASP A 326 -18.02 -8.30 -15.12
CA ASP A 326 -17.43 -9.62 -15.27
C ASP A 326 -16.56 -9.77 -16.53
N GLU A 327 -16.75 -8.96 -17.55
CA GLU A 327 -16.00 -9.07 -18.80
C GLU A 327 -14.66 -8.30 -18.69
N VAL A 328 -13.60 -9.04 -18.30
CA VAL A 328 -12.25 -8.51 -18.08
C VAL A 328 -11.38 -8.70 -19.31
N ASN A 329 -11.24 -7.66 -20.13
CA ASN A 329 -10.60 -7.73 -21.46
C ASN A 329 -9.10 -7.49 -21.44
N SER A 330 -8.58 -6.76 -20.45
CA SER A 330 -7.16 -6.43 -20.39
C SER A 330 -6.65 -6.42 -18.97
N ILE A 331 -5.45 -6.95 -18.80
CA ILE A 331 -4.69 -6.88 -17.54
C ILE A 331 -3.28 -6.42 -17.89
N MET A 332 -2.76 -5.48 -17.10
CA MET A 332 -1.41 -4.96 -17.27
C MET A 332 -0.80 -4.64 -15.90
N ARG A 333 0.45 -4.96 -15.73
CA ARG A 333 1.26 -4.48 -14.62
C ARG A 333 2.05 -3.25 -15.06
N ASP A 334 1.98 -2.15 -14.32
CA ASP A 334 2.78 -0.95 -14.59
C ASP A 334 4.21 -1.05 -14.02
N ALA A 335 5.07 -0.09 -14.36
CA ALA A 335 6.43 -0.01 -13.86
C ALA A 335 6.51 0.21 -12.34
N GLN A 336 5.46 0.77 -11.73
CA GLN A 336 5.30 0.95 -10.30
C GLN A 336 4.77 -0.31 -9.61
N ARG A 337 4.57 -1.40 -10.38
CA ARG A 337 4.05 -2.70 -9.94
C ARG A 337 2.57 -2.69 -9.51
N ASN A 338 1.78 -1.71 -9.95
CA ASN A 338 0.33 -1.77 -9.79
C ASN A 338 -0.28 -2.66 -10.90
N MET A 339 -1.38 -3.33 -10.57
CA MET A 339 -2.15 -4.11 -11.55
C MET A 339 -3.31 -3.27 -12.08
N TRP A 340 -3.38 -3.14 -13.40
CA TRP A 340 -4.42 -2.43 -14.12
C TRP A 340 -5.33 -3.41 -14.85
N ILE A 341 -6.64 -3.19 -14.77
CA ILE A 341 -7.67 -4.06 -15.34
C ILE A 341 -8.59 -3.21 -16.17
N GLY A 342 -8.70 -3.53 -17.46
CA GLY A 342 -9.69 -2.98 -18.37
C GLY A 342 -10.89 -3.91 -18.49
N ALA A 343 -12.10 -3.40 -18.25
CA ALA A 343 -13.32 -4.20 -18.29
C ALA A 343 -14.37 -3.58 -19.23
N ILE A 344 -15.14 -4.43 -19.90
CA ILE A 344 -16.28 -4.00 -20.72
C ILE A 344 -17.43 -3.62 -19.79
N GLY A 345 -17.89 -2.37 -19.88
CA GLY A 345 -18.93 -1.83 -18.99
C GLY A 345 -18.43 -1.40 -17.60
N GLY A 346 -17.23 -1.85 -17.18
CA GLY A 346 -16.63 -1.55 -15.87
C GLY A 346 -15.63 -0.39 -15.87
N GLY A 347 -15.14 0.02 -17.06
CA GLY A 347 -14.07 1.00 -17.19
C GLY A 347 -12.70 0.42 -16.85
N VAL A 348 -11.87 1.17 -16.13
CA VAL A 348 -10.53 0.74 -15.71
C VAL A 348 -10.47 0.65 -14.18
N LEU A 349 -9.89 -0.43 -13.69
CA LEU A 349 -9.57 -0.62 -12.28
C LEU A 349 -8.05 -0.65 -12.11
N MET A 350 -7.57 -0.09 -11.01
CA MET A 350 -6.18 -0.19 -10.59
C MET A 350 -6.11 -0.75 -9.17
N ALA A 351 -5.31 -1.79 -8.98
CA ALA A 351 -5.00 -2.39 -7.69
C ALA A 351 -3.51 -2.20 -7.37
N ASP A 352 -3.23 -1.71 -6.18
CA ASP A 352 -1.90 -1.78 -5.59
C ASP A 352 -1.78 -3.10 -4.84
N THR A 353 -0.97 -4.01 -5.36
CA THR A 353 -0.76 -5.35 -4.80
C THR A 353 0.48 -5.45 -3.92
N ARG A 354 1.20 -4.36 -3.77
CA ARG A 354 2.31 -4.32 -2.82
C ARG A 354 1.76 -4.61 -1.42
N GLN A 355 2.46 -5.43 -0.67
CA GLN A 355 2.10 -5.63 0.73
C GLN A 355 2.00 -4.25 1.38
N SER A 356 0.80 -3.96 1.90
CA SER A 356 0.64 -2.74 2.68
C SER A 356 1.68 -2.78 3.79
N THR A 357 2.53 -1.77 3.80
CA THR A 357 3.54 -1.61 4.86
C THR A 357 2.88 -1.57 6.23
N PHE A 358 1.59 -1.19 6.26
CA PHE A 358 0.78 -1.05 7.45
C PHE A 358 -0.35 -2.08 7.44
N ALA A 359 -0.23 -3.13 8.26
CA ALA A 359 -1.34 -4.05 8.47
C ALA A 359 -2.48 -3.32 9.20
N LEU A 360 -3.70 -3.37 8.66
CA LEU A 360 -4.89 -2.79 9.28
C LEU A 360 -5.67 -3.88 10.01
N TYR A 361 -5.89 -3.68 11.30
CA TYR A 361 -6.71 -4.52 12.14
C TYR A 361 -7.99 -3.80 12.53
N THR A 362 -9.11 -4.24 11.97
CA THR A 362 -10.43 -3.85 12.45
C THR A 362 -10.79 -4.69 13.67
N LEU A 363 -11.53 -4.10 14.61
CA LEU A 363 -11.96 -4.82 15.80
C LEU A 363 -13.28 -5.54 15.48
N ASN A 364 -13.24 -6.85 15.38
CA ASN A 364 -14.43 -7.68 15.21
C ASN A 364 -14.54 -8.65 16.38
N PHE A 365 -15.61 -8.54 17.16
CA PHE A 365 -15.85 -9.34 18.35
C PHE A 365 -16.81 -10.52 18.11
N GLY A 366 -17.02 -10.90 16.86
CA GLY A 366 -17.91 -12.01 16.49
C GLY A 366 -19.40 -11.63 16.63
N ASP A 367 -20.15 -12.36 17.45
CA ASP A 367 -21.61 -12.20 17.60
C ASP A 367 -22.04 -10.98 18.44
N GLU A 368 -21.10 -10.18 18.97
CA GLU A 368 -21.43 -8.96 19.69
C GLU A 368 -21.57 -7.78 18.71
N ASP A 369 -22.76 -7.21 18.61
CA ASP A 369 -23.06 -5.95 17.90
C ASP A 369 -22.40 -4.73 18.60
N ILE A 370 -21.06 -4.75 18.72
CA ILE A 370 -20.30 -3.60 19.18
C ILE A 370 -19.95 -2.78 17.94
N PRO A 371 -20.56 -1.61 17.74
CA PRO A 371 -20.19 -0.75 16.65
C PRO A 371 -18.76 -0.24 16.92
N VAL A 372 -17.80 -0.86 16.25
CA VAL A 372 -16.39 -0.54 16.40
C VAL A 372 -16.14 0.84 15.86
N THR A 373 -15.69 1.69 16.73
CA THR A 373 -15.48 3.04 16.32
C THR A 373 -14.02 3.45 16.50
N SER A 374 -13.49 3.60 17.69
CA SER A 374 -12.15 4.16 17.83
C SER A 374 -11.30 3.40 18.81
N VAL A 375 -10.02 3.27 18.48
CA VAL A 375 -8.98 2.79 19.38
C VAL A 375 -8.34 4.01 20.05
N ARG A 376 -8.50 4.12 21.36
CA ARG A 376 -8.03 5.27 22.16
C ARG A 376 -6.70 5.03 22.85
N THR A 377 -6.36 3.75 23.07
CA THR A 377 -5.16 3.36 23.81
C THR A 377 -4.70 2.02 23.31
N LEU A 378 -3.40 1.87 23.12
CA LEU A 378 -2.74 0.62 22.77
C LEU A 378 -1.59 0.39 23.74
N PHE A 379 -1.41 -0.84 24.18
CA PHE A 379 -0.32 -1.23 25.03
C PHE A 379 0.07 -2.69 24.82
N ALA A 380 1.32 -2.96 24.50
CA ALA A 380 1.86 -4.32 24.39
C ALA A 380 2.48 -4.73 25.73
N ASP A 381 1.99 -5.81 26.34
CA ASP A 381 2.52 -6.33 27.61
C ASP A 381 3.79 -7.16 27.44
N SER A 382 4.34 -7.65 28.54
CA SER A 382 5.56 -8.48 28.54
C SER A 382 5.39 -9.80 27.82
N ASP A 383 4.17 -10.30 27.71
CA ASP A 383 3.82 -11.55 27.03
C ASP A 383 3.44 -11.29 25.56
N GLN A 384 3.68 -10.08 25.05
CA GLN A 384 3.36 -9.60 23.70
C GLN A 384 1.85 -9.44 23.43
N ASN A 385 0.96 -9.65 24.42
CA ASN A 385 -0.46 -9.41 24.21
C ASN A 385 -0.71 -7.91 24.03
N LEU A 386 -1.62 -7.58 23.13
CA LEU A 386 -1.99 -6.19 22.84
C LEU A 386 -3.27 -5.84 23.59
N TRP A 387 -3.18 -4.93 24.55
CA TRP A 387 -4.30 -4.35 25.26
C TRP A 387 -4.82 -3.12 24.53
N ILE A 388 -6.12 -3.04 24.34
CA ILE A 388 -6.79 -2.09 23.43
C ILE A 388 -7.90 -1.37 24.18
N GLY A 389 -7.84 -0.05 24.21
CA GLY A 389 -8.93 0.80 24.65
C GLY A 389 -9.96 0.98 23.53
N VAL A 390 -11.15 0.40 23.70
CA VAL A 390 -12.21 0.34 22.68
C VAL A 390 -13.23 1.44 22.92
N GLY A 391 -13.02 2.61 22.33
CA GLY A 391 -13.96 3.73 22.38
C GLY A 391 -14.54 3.97 23.79
N THR A 392 -15.85 3.81 23.95
CA THR A 392 -16.59 3.86 25.22
C THR A 392 -16.87 2.49 25.83
N TYR A 393 -16.45 1.40 25.16
CA TYR A 393 -16.78 0.02 25.55
C TYR A 393 -15.76 -0.65 26.49
N GLY A 394 -14.83 0.14 27.06
CA GLY A 394 -13.85 -0.35 28.02
C GLY A 394 -12.56 -0.83 27.34
N LEU A 395 -12.18 -2.09 27.60
CA LEU A 395 -10.92 -2.65 27.06
C LEU A 395 -11.12 -4.04 26.44
N ALA A 396 -10.23 -4.35 25.47
CA ALA A 396 -10.07 -5.65 24.87
C ALA A 396 -8.60 -6.10 24.92
N CYS A 397 -8.34 -7.38 24.74
CA CYS A 397 -7.03 -7.96 24.64
C CYS A 397 -6.92 -8.81 23.38
N ARG A 398 -5.90 -8.59 22.56
CA ARG A 398 -5.48 -9.49 21.49
C ARG A 398 -4.36 -10.36 22.01
N GLU A 399 -4.62 -11.64 22.17
CA GLU A 399 -3.63 -12.60 22.60
C GLU A 399 -2.58 -12.82 21.51
N TYR A 400 -1.29 -12.77 21.87
CA TYR A 400 -0.20 -12.93 20.90
C TYR A 400 -0.15 -14.36 20.31
N GLU A 401 -0.25 -15.40 21.16
CA GLU A 401 -0.13 -16.79 20.73
C GLU A 401 -1.26 -17.27 19.81
N THR A 402 -2.48 -16.81 20.06
CA THR A 402 -3.68 -17.28 19.34
C THR A 402 -4.18 -16.30 18.30
N GLY A 403 -3.72 -15.04 18.33
CA GLY A 403 -4.23 -13.94 17.52
C GLY A 403 -5.68 -13.53 17.85
N LYS A 404 -6.34 -14.20 18.84
CA LYS A 404 -7.74 -13.97 19.19
C LYS A 404 -7.93 -12.65 19.92
N LEU A 405 -8.92 -11.89 19.48
CA LEU A 405 -9.38 -10.68 20.14
C LEU A 405 -10.50 -11.03 21.13
N LYS A 406 -10.37 -10.58 22.38
CA LYS A 406 -11.35 -10.82 23.47
C LYS A 406 -11.69 -9.51 24.15
N MET A 407 -12.98 -9.24 24.34
CA MET A 407 -13.41 -8.19 25.27
C MET A 407 -13.09 -8.57 26.71
N TYR A 408 -12.93 -7.57 27.59
CA TYR A 408 -12.69 -7.80 29.03
C TYR A 408 -13.73 -8.71 29.69
N SER A 409 -14.99 -8.63 29.26
CA SER A 409 -16.10 -9.48 29.73
C SER A 409 -15.83 -10.98 29.56
N HIS A 410 -15.02 -11.36 28.58
CA HIS A 410 -14.62 -12.75 28.30
C HIS A 410 -13.27 -13.14 28.94
N ILE A 411 -12.65 -12.24 29.71
CA ILE A 411 -11.41 -12.52 30.44
C ILE A 411 -11.80 -12.91 31.87
N PRO A 412 -11.48 -14.13 32.36
CA PRO A 412 -11.97 -14.65 33.65
C PRO A 412 -11.67 -13.77 34.85
N GLU A 413 -10.53 -13.10 34.87
CA GLU A 413 -10.10 -12.23 35.96
C GLU A 413 -10.98 -10.99 36.13
N PHE A 414 -11.69 -10.56 35.06
CA PHE A 414 -12.67 -9.47 35.06
C PHE A 414 -14.09 -9.92 35.38
N SER A 415 -14.28 -11.19 35.70
CA SER A 415 -15.63 -11.74 35.94
C SER A 415 -16.37 -10.97 37.04
N GLY A 416 -17.63 -10.64 36.75
CA GLY A 416 -18.51 -9.89 37.66
C GLY A 416 -18.36 -8.36 37.57
N LEU A 417 -17.47 -7.83 36.75
CA LEU A 417 -17.44 -6.41 36.43
C LEU A 417 -18.49 -6.13 35.32
N LYS A 418 -19.33 -5.14 35.54
CA LYS A 418 -20.28 -4.61 34.55
C LYS A 418 -19.80 -3.24 34.12
N ASP A 419 -19.88 -2.96 32.83
CA ASP A 419 -19.68 -1.63 32.26
C ASP A 419 -18.36 -0.95 32.66
N LEU A 420 -17.22 -1.48 32.15
CA LEU A 420 -15.95 -0.80 32.32
C LEU A 420 -15.95 0.55 31.59
N PRO A 421 -15.52 1.64 32.23
CA PRO A 421 -15.35 2.93 31.58
C PRO A 421 -14.29 2.88 30.47
N SER A 422 -14.22 3.94 29.67
CA SER A 422 -13.19 4.07 28.63
C SER A 422 -11.77 3.98 29.20
N LEU A 423 -10.93 3.17 28.57
CA LEU A 423 -9.51 3.05 28.90
C LEU A 423 -8.73 4.23 28.32
N PHE A 424 -7.90 4.90 29.13
CA PHE A 424 -7.10 6.06 28.72
C PHE A 424 -5.60 5.86 28.89
N ALA A 425 -5.18 5.05 29.85
CA ALA A 425 -3.76 4.80 30.11
C ALA A 425 -3.53 3.36 30.56
N VAL A 426 -2.39 2.81 30.19
CA VAL A 426 -1.96 1.46 30.62
C VAL A 426 -0.49 1.51 30.95
N THR A 427 -0.09 0.80 32.00
CA THR A 427 1.32 0.53 32.32
C THR A 427 1.47 -0.86 32.90
N GLN A 428 2.59 -1.51 32.65
CA GLN A 428 2.92 -2.78 33.30
C GLN A 428 4.06 -2.59 34.31
N ARG A 429 3.83 -3.04 35.53
CA ARG A 429 4.82 -3.00 36.60
C ARG A 429 5.93 -4.01 36.34
N LYS A 430 7.15 -3.55 36.10
CA LYS A 430 8.31 -4.40 35.74
C LYS A 430 8.61 -5.49 36.79
N LYS A 431 8.46 -5.17 38.08
CA LYS A 431 8.80 -6.08 39.19
C LYS A 431 7.71 -7.09 39.49
N SER A 432 6.44 -6.69 39.48
CA SER A 432 5.31 -7.55 39.85
C SER A 432 4.62 -8.21 38.65
N GLY A 433 4.85 -7.66 37.43
CA GLY A 433 4.12 -8.07 36.22
C GLY A 433 2.67 -7.60 36.16
N GLU A 434 2.19 -6.89 37.18
CA GLU A 434 0.83 -6.34 37.22
C GLU A 434 0.63 -5.31 36.13
N ILE A 435 -0.52 -5.37 35.45
CA ILE A 435 -0.96 -4.36 34.46
C ILE A 435 -1.99 -3.43 35.12
N TRP A 436 -1.73 -2.16 35.06
CA TRP A 436 -2.60 -1.12 35.58
C TRP A 436 -3.34 -0.44 34.44
N PHE A 437 -4.67 -0.46 34.51
CA PHE A 437 -5.58 0.15 33.54
C PHE A 437 -6.18 1.42 34.13
N GLY A 438 -5.81 2.58 33.63
CA GLY A 438 -6.35 3.87 34.00
C GLY A 438 -7.59 4.23 33.21
N MET A 439 -8.72 4.41 33.91
CA MET A 439 -10.01 4.62 33.30
C MET A 439 -10.49 6.06 33.38
N TYR A 440 -11.31 6.46 32.41
CA TYR A 440 -12.04 7.73 32.47
C TYR A 440 -13.17 7.64 33.53
N ASN A 441 -13.03 8.39 34.62
CA ASN A 441 -13.96 8.36 35.77
C ASN A 441 -14.14 6.99 36.43
N GLY A 442 -13.17 6.08 36.29
CA GLY A 442 -13.25 4.72 36.85
C GLY A 442 -12.08 4.33 37.74
N GLY A 443 -11.13 5.24 38.03
CA GLY A 443 -9.92 4.91 38.79
C GLY A 443 -8.97 3.99 38.04
N ILE A 444 -8.36 3.06 38.75
CA ILE A 444 -7.38 2.10 38.22
C ILE A 444 -7.87 0.68 38.50
N TYR A 445 -7.87 -0.14 37.44
CA TYR A 445 -8.05 -1.59 37.55
C TYR A 445 -6.68 -2.25 37.44
N VAL A 446 -6.32 -3.06 38.45
CA VAL A 446 -5.05 -3.77 38.51
C VAL A 446 -5.29 -5.22 38.14
N TYR A 447 -4.70 -5.63 37.03
CA TYR A 447 -4.79 -6.97 36.48
C TYR A 447 -3.51 -7.78 36.76
N ARG A 448 -3.70 -9.03 37.17
CA ARG A 448 -2.66 -10.05 37.21
C ARG A 448 -3.29 -11.36 36.79
N LYS A 449 -2.63 -12.08 35.88
CA LYS A 449 -3.11 -13.35 35.38
C LYS A 449 -3.35 -14.35 36.53
N GLY A 450 -4.53 -14.93 36.59
CA GLY A 450 -4.94 -15.87 37.64
C GLY A 450 -5.44 -15.25 38.94
N GLU A 451 -5.46 -13.92 39.05
CA GLU A 451 -5.99 -13.21 40.21
C GLU A 451 -7.19 -12.36 39.82
N LYS A 452 -8.18 -12.24 40.73
CA LYS A 452 -9.29 -11.31 40.50
C LYS A 452 -8.78 -9.87 40.43
N VAL A 453 -9.27 -9.11 39.45
CA VAL A 453 -8.90 -7.70 39.24
C VAL A 453 -9.20 -6.86 40.50
N LYS A 454 -8.21 -6.07 40.95
CA LYS A 454 -8.37 -5.12 42.05
C LYS A 454 -8.76 -3.74 41.50
N HIS A 455 -9.64 -3.03 42.20
CA HIS A 455 -10.14 -1.72 41.80
C HIS A 455 -9.67 -0.65 42.79
N LEU A 456 -8.91 0.32 42.31
CA LEU A 456 -8.38 1.46 43.07
C LEU A 456 -9.11 2.74 42.66
N THR A 457 -9.60 3.48 43.66
CA THR A 457 -10.30 4.75 43.49
C THR A 457 -9.80 5.78 44.51
N THR A 458 -10.20 7.01 44.39
CA THR A 458 -9.91 8.07 45.38
C THR A 458 -10.37 7.71 46.78
N LYS A 459 -11.35 6.77 46.92
CA LYS A 459 -11.90 6.33 48.22
C LYS A 459 -11.04 5.28 48.93
N ASN A 460 -10.23 4.50 48.19
CA ASN A 460 -9.48 3.37 48.73
C ASN A 460 -7.99 3.37 48.39
N SER A 461 -7.49 4.46 47.77
CA SER A 461 -6.06 4.64 47.50
C SER A 461 -5.55 5.97 48.02
N GLY A 462 -4.32 5.99 48.58
CA GLY A 462 -3.69 7.19 49.13
C GLY A 462 -3.07 8.14 48.10
N PHE A 463 -2.92 7.68 46.83
CA PHE A 463 -2.21 8.45 45.82
C PHE A 463 -3.14 9.00 44.70
N LEU A 464 -4.36 8.51 44.52
CA LEU A 464 -5.24 9.03 43.48
C LEU A 464 -5.82 10.41 43.86
N THR A 465 -5.60 11.39 43.00
CA THR A 465 -6.15 12.74 43.11
C THR A 465 -7.54 12.86 42.46
N SER A 466 -7.81 12.01 41.46
CA SER A 466 -9.11 11.91 40.79
C SER A 466 -9.28 10.51 40.21
N ASP A 467 -10.54 10.05 40.10
CA ASP A 467 -10.89 8.79 39.43
C ASP A 467 -10.83 8.88 37.88
N CYS A 468 -10.59 10.07 37.32
CA CYS A 468 -10.28 10.24 35.90
C CYS A 468 -8.77 10.12 35.68
N VAL A 469 -8.31 8.90 35.41
CA VAL A 469 -6.90 8.57 35.20
C VAL A 469 -6.57 8.63 33.71
N SER A 470 -5.62 9.49 33.34
CA SER A 470 -5.29 9.79 31.95
C SER A 470 -3.84 9.50 31.55
N ALA A 471 -2.95 9.30 32.54
CA ALA A 471 -1.55 8.92 32.31
C ALA A 471 -1.07 7.96 33.39
N LEU A 472 -0.30 6.96 33.01
CA LEU A 472 0.36 5.99 33.89
C LEU A 472 1.79 5.78 33.42
N TYR A 473 2.75 5.94 34.33
CA TYR A 473 4.17 5.77 34.02
C TYR A 473 4.90 5.08 35.16
N GLU A 474 5.61 3.97 34.90
CA GLU A 474 6.52 3.36 35.83
C GLU A 474 7.95 3.83 35.55
N ASP A 475 8.59 4.49 36.52
CA ASP A 475 9.97 4.91 36.37
C ASP A 475 10.95 3.74 36.55
N TYR A 476 12.26 4.01 36.29
CA TYR A 476 13.28 2.96 36.40
C TYR A 476 13.58 2.54 37.88
N GLU A 477 13.12 3.28 38.87
CA GLU A 477 13.17 2.90 40.29
C GLU A 477 11.99 2.02 40.69
N GLY A 478 10.98 1.85 39.83
CA GLY A 478 9.77 1.12 40.07
C GLY A 478 8.69 1.95 40.80
N ASN A 479 8.78 3.28 40.81
CA ASN A 479 7.72 4.14 41.28
C ASN A 479 6.67 4.29 40.16
N CYS A 480 5.38 4.26 40.54
CA CYS A 480 4.30 4.45 39.60
C CYS A 480 3.73 5.87 39.72
N TRP A 481 3.87 6.65 38.67
CA TRP A 481 3.34 7.98 38.50
C TRP A 481 1.97 7.93 37.84
N VAL A 482 1.02 8.63 38.40
CA VAL A 482 -0.38 8.60 37.98
C VAL A 482 -0.87 10.01 37.67
N GLY A 483 -1.07 10.29 36.40
CA GLY A 483 -1.66 11.53 35.93
C GLY A 483 -3.19 11.44 35.92
N THR A 484 -3.85 12.43 36.44
CA THR A 484 -5.29 12.50 36.52
C THR A 484 -5.81 13.86 36.02
N ARG A 485 -7.13 14.01 36.04
CA ARG A 485 -7.78 15.31 35.83
C ARG A 485 -7.75 16.22 37.05
N GLY A 486 -7.16 15.78 38.17
CA GLY A 486 -7.06 16.51 39.43
C GLY A 486 -5.63 16.64 39.94
N GLY A 487 -4.61 16.47 39.10
CA GLY A 487 -3.20 16.52 39.51
C GLY A 487 -2.46 15.21 39.29
N ILE A 488 -1.41 14.97 40.04
CA ILE A 488 -0.59 13.76 40.01
C ILE A 488 -0.60 12.99 41.30
N GLY A 489 -0.52 11.69 41.22
CA GLY A 489 -0.25 10.78 42.33
C GLY A 489 1.01 9.98 42.08
N VAL A 490 1.63 9.53 43.15
CA VAL A 490 2.82 8.66 43.05
C VAL A 490 2.72 7.56 44.09
N ARG A 491 2.85 6.32 43.64
CA ARG A 491 3.07 5.15 44.49
C ARG A 491 4.53 4.73 44.35
N LEU A 492 5.30 4.87 45.38
CA LEU A 492 6.69 4.44 45.40
C LEU A 492 6.81 2.91 45.35
N ALA A 493 7.99 2.42 44.98
CA ALA A 493 8.30 0.99 44.91
C ALA A 493 8.19 0.29 46.30
N ASP A 494 8.34 1.02 47.39
CA ASP A 494 8.15 0.55 48.78
C ASP A 494 6.69 0.55 49.25
N GLY A 495 5.77 1.03 48.42
CA GLY A 495 4.34 1.12 48.72
C GLY A 495 3.90 2.44 49.35
N THR A 496 4.79 3.39 49.54
CA THR A 496 4.45 4.73 50.07
C THR A 496 3.72 5.55 49.02
N ASP A 497 2.64 6.22 49.44
CA ASP A 497 1.75 6.99 48.56
C ASP A 497 1.93 8.49 48.76
N TYR A 498 2.01 9.23 47.65
CA TYR A 498 2.00 10.68 47.61
C TYR A 498 0.97 11.19 46.61
N ARG A 499 0.37 12.36 46.88
CA ARG A 499 -0.55 13.04 45.97
C ARG A 499 -0.35 14.52 45.94
N PHE A 500 -0.45 15.13 44.78
CA PHE A 500 -0.25 16.53 44.49
C PHE A 500 -1.43 17.07 43.69
N GLU A 501 -2.38 17.72 44.37
CA GLU A 501 -3.62 18.26 43.80
C GLU A 501 -3.42 19.67 43.26
N THR A 502 -2.49 20.41 43.85
CA THR A 502 -2.13 21.78 43.47
C THR A 502 -0.63 21.91 43.31
N MET A 503 -0.21 22.70 42.34
CA MET A 503 1.17 23.05 42.09
C MET A 503 1.31 24.58 42.15
N ASN A 504 2.20 25.07 42.99
CA ASN A 504 2.45 26.49 43.09
C ASN A 504 3.56 26.86 42.10
N PHE A 505 3.20 27.57 41.04
CA PHE A 505 4.16 28.14 40.10
C PHE A 505 4.62 29.51 40.62
N ASN A 506 5.88 29.86 40.33
CA ASN A 506 6.45 31.17 40.71
C ASN A 506 5.75 32.37 40.04
N ASP A 507 4.97 32.12 39.01
CA ASP A 507 4.10 33.09 38.34
C ASP A 507 2.68 32.96 38.89
N SER A 508 1.94 34.07 38.96
CA SER A 508 0.60 34.27 39.55
C SER A 508 -0.51 33.30 39.06
N LEU A 509 -0.17 32.22 38.41
CA LEU A 509 -1.05 31.14 37.89
C LEU A 509 -1.17 30.06 38.97
N SER A 510 -2.02 30.28 39.98
CA SER A 510 -2.53 29.19 40.81
C SER A 510 -3.53 28.39 39.98
N ALA A 511 -3.11 27.25 39.43
CA ALA A 511 -3.98 26.38 38.67
C ALA A 511 -4.94 25.66 39.62
N GLY A 512 -6.23 25.93 39.50
CA GLY A 512 -7.27 25.27 40.28
C GLY A 512 -7.45 23.78 39.96
N TRP A 513 -6.94 23.31 38.85
CA TRP A 513 -6.96 21.88 38.45
C TRP A 513 -5.94 21.66 37.32
N ILE A 514 -5.33 20.48 37.28
CA ILE A 514 -4.31 20.10 36.32
C ILE A 514 -4.76 18.84 35.61
N TYR A 515 -4.91 18.88 34.28
CA TYR A 515 -5.26 17.71 33.50
C TYR A 515 -4.01 17.16 32.84
N VAL A 516 -3.40 16.14 33.44
CA VAL A 516 -2.19 15.48 32.97
C VAL A 516 -2.54 14.53 31.83
N ARG A 517 -1.81 14.61 30.73
CA ARG A 517 -1.97 13.76 29.55
C ARG A 517 -0.90 12.70 29.44
N ASP A 518 0.33 13.05 29.80
CA ASP A 518 1.47 12.17 29.70
C ASP A 518 2.53 12.53 30.73
N ILE A 519 3.37 11.57 31.10
CA ILE A 519 4.38 11.69 32.15
C ILE A 519 5.65 10.99 31.71
N ILE A 520 6.79 11.65 31.88
CA ILE A 520 8.09 11.02 31.68
C ILE A 520 9.10 11.50 32.74
N LYS A 521 9.99 10.60 33.18
CA LYS A 521 11.11 10.93 34.06
C LYS A 521 12.38 11.09 33.25
N ASP A 522 13.06 12.19 33.40
CA ASP A 522 14.31 12.51 32.74
C ASP A 522 15.52 11.83 33.42
N MET A 523 16.67 11.84 32.75
CA MET A 523 17.92 11.23 33.21
C MET A 523 18.49 11.94 34.48
N ASP A 524 18.13 13.20 34.72
CA ASP A 524 18.50 13.98 35.88
C ASP A 524 17.58 13.79 37.11
N ASN A 525 16.67 12.79 37.02
CA ASN A 525 15.61 12.50 37.99
C ASN A 525 14.45 13.52 38.05
N SER A 526 14.46 14.54 37.23
CA SER A 526 13.31 15.43 37.09
C SER A 526 12.16 14.75 36.37
N VAL A 527 10.94 15.24 36.56
CA VAL A 527 9.73 14.70 35.93
C VAL A 527 9.09 15.78 35.08
N TRP A 528 8.71 15.38 33.87
CA TRP A 528 8.02 16.22 32.91
C TRP A 528 6.58 15.73 32.70
N LEU A 529 5.63 16.67 32.73
CA LEU A 529 4.23 16.41 32.52
C LEU A 529 3.73 17.14 31.27
N ALA A 530 3.09 16.43 30.39
CA ALA A 530 2.24 17.01 29.33
C ALA A 530 0.85 17.28 29.91
N THR A 531 0.27 18.46 29.69
CA THR A 531 -1.05 18.80 30.21
C THR A 531 -1.96 19.39 29.14
N SER A 532 -3.28 19.25 29.33
CA SER A 532 -4.28 19.84 28.42
C SER A 532 -4.52 21.34 28.64
N ASN A 533 -4.08 21.89 29.73
CA ASN A 533 -4.47 23.24 30.13
C ASN A 533 -3.34 24.15 30.60
N LEU A 534 -2.15 23.59 30.89
CA LEU A 534 -1.00 24.32 31.43
C LEU A 534 0.29 24.16 30.62
N GLY A 535 0.22 23.54 29.43
CA GLY A 535 1.40 23.26 28.61
C GLY A 535 2.23 22.11 29.19
N VAL A 536 3.55 22.29 29.25
CA VAL A 536 4.49 21.35 29.89
C VAL A 536 4.85 21.83 31.29
N ILE A 537 4.84 20.90 32.25
CA ILE A 537 5.27 21.16 33.63
C ILE A 537 6.54 20.36 33.88
N HIS A 538 7.57 21.04 34.39
CA HIS A 538 8.83 20.45 34.84
C HIS A 538 8.89 20.44 36.35
N ILE A 539 9.12 19.26 36.93
CA ILE A 539 9.18 19.04 38.38
C ILE A 539 10.59 18.59 38.75
N THR A 540 11.23 19.34 39.65
CA THR A 540 12.54 18.99 40.20
C THR A 540 12.45 18.84 41.71
N GLY A 541 13.35 18.09 42.33
CA GLY A 541 13.36 17.79 43.76
C GLY A 541 13.02 16.33 44.07
N ASP A 542 12.88 16.00 45.36
CA ASP A 542 12.58 14.64 45.82
C ASP A 542 11.11 14.53 46.26
N VAL A 543 10.37 13.64 45.65
CA VAL A 543 8.97 13.35 46.01
C VAL A 543 8.80 12.90 47.46
N ARG A 544 9.82 12.25 48.04
CA ARG A 544 9.85 11.87 49.48
C ARG A 544 9.97 13.06 50.41
N GLN A 545 10.40 14.21 49.87
CA GLN A 545 10.54 15.48 50.58
C GLN A 545 9.76 16.56 49.82
N PRO A 546 8.42 16.62 49.95
CA PRO A 546 7.58 17.51 49.13
C PRO A 546 7.95 19.00 49.23
N SER A 547 8.56 19.44 50.33
CA SER A 547 9.04 20.81 50.49
C SER A 547 10.22 21.20 49.57
N THR A 548 10.90 20.21 48.98
CA THR A 548 12.02 20.42 48.05
C THR A 548 11.56 20.55 46.60
N LEU A 549 10.29 20.21 46.31
CA LEU A 549 9.78 20.22 44.96
C LEU A 549 9.65 21.64 44.41
N LYS A 550 10.17 21.82 43.20
CA LYS A 550 10.05 23.05 42.42
C LYS A 550 9.33 22.72 41.13
N TYR A 551 8.47 23.65 40.73
CA TYR A 551 7.64 23.50 39.54
C TYR A 551 7.93 24.64 38.56
N GLU A 552 8.25 24.30 37.32
CA GLU A 552 8.39 25.24 36.21
C GLU A 552 7.36 24.92 35.14
N ASN A 553 6.74 25.96 34.57
CA ASN A 553 5.70 25.83 33.57
C ASN A 553 6.17 26.43 32.25
N TYR A 554 5.88 25.70 31.13
CA TYR A 554 6.10 26.11 29.76
C TYR A 554 4.73 26.12 29.06
N SER A 555 4.19 27.32 28.80
CA SER A 555 2.79 27.46 28.33
C SER A 555 2.63 28.68 27.41
N PHE A 556 1.43 28.81 26.83
CA PHE A 556 1.03 30.00 26.07
C PHE A 556 1.04 31.27 26.97
N HIS A 557 0.66 31.15 28.22
CA HIS A 557 0.56 32.30 29.13
C HIS A 557 1.90 32.97 29.39
N ASN A 558 2.97 32.22 29.47
CA ASN A 558 4.33 32.75 29.63
C ASN A 558 5.10 32.84 28.30
N ARG A 559 4.41 32.63 27.16
CA ARG A 559 4.95 32.71 25.79
C ARG A 559 6.07 31.70 25.48
N LYS A 560 6.19 30.65 26.28
CA LYS A 560 7.18 29.57 26.05
C LYS A 560 6.65 28.51 25.06
N LEU A 561 5.33 28.42 24.90
CA LEU A 561 4.64 27.63 23.89
C LEU A 561 3.53 28.46 23.23
N ILE A 562 3.09 28.09 22.03
CA ILE A 562 1.96 28.75 21.35
C ILE A 562 0.60 28.16 21.73
N THR A 563 0.57 27.09 22.51
CA THR A 563 -0.64 26.42 23.00
C THR A 563 -0.45 25.97 24.44
N ASN A 564 -1.55 25.79 25.17
CA ASN A 564 -1.55 25.18 26.50
C ASN A 564 -1.85 23.66 26.46
N THR A 565 -2.22 23.13 25.31
CA THR A 565 -2.56 21.70 25.16
C THR A 565 -1.37 20.93 24.61
N VAL A 566 -0.73 20.16 25.48
CA VAL A 566 0.33 19.22 25.13
C VAL A 566 -0.25 17.81 25.30
N LEU A 567 -0.19 17.02 24.21
CA LEU A 567 -0.85 15.71 24.13
C LEU A 567 0.08 14.57 24.52
N CYS A 568 1.34 14.65 24.13
CA CYS A 568 2.36 13.62 24.40
C CYS A 568 3.73 14.24 24.65
N ILE A 569 4.57 13.50 25.36
CA ILE A 569 5.95 13.88 25.67
C ILE A 569 6.83 12.63 25.53
N HIS A 570 8.01 12.79 24.93
CA HIS A 570 8.90 11.66 24.67
C HIS A 570 10.36 12.03 24.93
N LEU A 571 11.09 11.16 25.61
CA LEU A 571 12.53 11.26 25.80
C LEU A 571 13.19 10.22 24.92
N ASP A 572 13.86 10.66 23.86
CA ASP A 572 14.52 9.76 22.94
C ASP A 572 15.81 9.15 23.53
N ARG A 573 16.34 8.10 22.90
CA ARG A 573 17.58 7.41 23.34
C ARG A 573 18.81 8.30 23.44
N PHE A 574 18.78 9.48 22.82
CA PHE A 574 19.86 10.46 22.87
C PHE A 574 19.65 11.49 23.99
N GLY A 575 18.60 11.33 24.79
CA GLY A 575 18.24 12.22 25.90
C GLY A 575 17.63 13.54 25.46
N ARG A 576 17.07 13.63 24.24
CA ARG A 576 16.34 14.81 23.77
C ARG A 576 14.88 14.69 24.16
N LEU A 577 14.33 15.76 24.71
CA LEU A 577 12.95 15.82 25.14
C LEU A 577 12.08 16.45 24.07
N TRP A 578 11.10 15.71 23.60
CA TRP A 578 10.14 16.10 22.57
C TRP A 578 8.76 16.32 23.17
N ALA A 579 8.00 17.26 22.64
CA ALA A 579 6.61 17.50 23.04
C ALA A 579 5.71 17.65 21.80
N GLY A 580 4.65 16.85 21.75
CA GLY A 580 3.62 16.93 20.74
C GLY A 580 2.41 17.68 21.25
N THR A 581 1.90 18.64 20.48
CA THR A 581 0.87 19.58 20.93
C THR A 581 -0.36 19.56 20.04
N GLU A 582 -1.46 20.13 20.54
CA GLU A 582 -2.66 20.45 19.77
C GLU A 582 -2.62 21.91 19.35
N GLY A 583 -2.40 22.16 18.04
CA GLY A 583 -2.34 23.50 17.46
C GLY A 583 -0.99 24.21 17.52
N GLY A 584 0.06 23.54 18.02
CA GLY A 584 1.43 24.09 18.06
C GLY A 584 2.47 23.20 17.39
N GLY A 585 2.08 21.98 16.96
CA GLY A 585 2.97 21.02 16.31
C GLY A 585 3.95 20.34 17.26
N LEU A 586 5.15 20.06 16.75
CA LEU A 586 6.25 19.37 17.45
C LEU A 586 7.25 20.38 18.03
N TYR A 587 7.60 20.16 19.28
CA TYR A 587 8.63 20.94 20.01
C TYR A 587 9.78 20.04 20.45
N LEU A 588 10.98 20.61 20.45
CA LEU A 588 12.19 20.04 21.04
C LEU A 588 12.69 20.95 22.17
N TYR A 589 12.94 20.38 23.36
CA TYR A 589 13.49 21.11 24.46
C TYR A 589 14.99 21.36 24.27
N ASN A 590 15.38 22.63 24.22
CA ASN A 590 16.77 23.06 24.18
C ASN A 590 17.31 23.17 25.60
N ARG A 591 18.07 22.19 26.07
CA ARG A 591 18.61 22.14 27.43
C ARG A 591 19.55 23.30 27.76
N ASN A 592 20.26 23.87 26.78
CA ASN A 592 21.19 24.98 26.98
C ASN A 592 20.46 26.31 27.21
N LYS A 593 19.31 26.48 26.55
CA LYS A 593 18.49 27.70 26.67
C LYS A 593 17.39 27.58 27.72
N GLY A 594 17.04 26.36 28.13
CA GLY A 594 15.89 26.12 29.01
C GLY A 594 14.54 26.41 28.33
N GLU A 595 14.41 26.20 27.02
CA GLU A 595 13.25 26.58 26.24
C GLU A 595 12.84 25.47 25.26
N PHE A 596 11.54 25.42 24.96
CA PHE A 596 11.02 24.58 23.85
C PHE A 596 11.11 25.34 22.52
N GLU A 597 11.72 24.71 21.51
CA GLU A 597 11.86 25.23 20.15
C GLU A 597 10.87 24.49 19.23
N GLU A 598 10.05 25.23 18.48
CA GLU A 598 9.13 24.67 17.48
C GLU A 598 9.93 24.06 16.32
N LYS A 599 9.55 22.86 15.88
CA LYS A 599 10.25 22.07 14.84
C LYS A 599 9.37 21.64 13.65
N THR A 600 8.06 21.86 13.72
CA THR A 600 7.10 21.42 12.70
C THR A 600 7.46 21.93 11.31
N ARG A 601 7.73 23.24 11.20
CA ARG A 601 8.10 23.87 9.92
C ARG A 601 9.49 23.47 9.45
N ALA A 602 10.45 23.42 10.39
CA ALA A 602 11.84 23.08 10.07
C ALA A 602 11.96 21.66 9.52
N TYR A 603 11.09 20.75 9.95
CA TYR A 603 11.10 19.34 9.54
C TYR A 603 9.97 18.98 8.55
N SER A 604 9.27 19.98 8.02
CA SER A 604 8.18 19.79 7.05
C SER A 604 7.10 18.79 7.51
N ILE A 605 6.77 18.82 8.81
CA ILE A 605 5.73 17.96 9.39
C ILE A 605 4.35 18.50 8.96
N PRO A 606 3.46 17.69 8.40
CA PRO A 606 2.14 18.14 8.00
C PRO A 606 1.23 18.36 9.20
N GLY A 607 0.66 19.53 9.30
CA GLY A 607 -0.27 19.90 10.35
C GLY A 607 0.40 20.30 11.67
N ASP A 608 -0.41 20.78 12.60
CA ASP A 608 0.00 21.35 13.88
C ASP A 608 -0.50 20.56 15.09
N VAL A 609 -1.02 19.35 14.85
CA VAL A 609 -1.52 18.43 15.89
C VAL A 609 -0.69 17.15 15.88
N ILE A 610 0.08 16.92 16.93
CA ILE A 610 0.87 15.71 17.16
C ILE A 610 0.26 14.98 18.37
N VAL A 611 -0.33 13.81 18.12
CA VAL A 611 -1.09 13.07 19.14
C VAL A 611 -0.30 11.97 19.83
N SER A 612 0.79 11.51 19.24
CA SER A 612 1.66 10.47 19.80
C SER A 612 3.06 10.54 19.21
N ILE A 613 4.05 10.08 19.97
CA ILE A 613 5.46 9.97 19.56
C ILE A 613 5.97 8.61 20.03
N GLU A 614 6.48 7.81 19.09
CA GLU A 614 7.13 6.52 19.37
C GLU A 614 8.52 6.49 18.74
N GLU A 615 9.44 5.72 19.34
CA GLU A 615 10.80 5.55 18.84
C GLU A 615 11.02 4.12 18.35
N ASP A 616 11.53 3.96 17.12
CA ASP A 616 11.88 2.65 16.59
C ASP A 616 13.27 2.16 17.08
N LYS A 617 13.59 0.89 16.76
CA LYS A 617 14.88 0.28 17.14
C LYS A 617 16.10 1.03 16.58
N SER A 618 15.93 1.71 15.45
CA SER A 618 16.99 2.49 14.80
C SER A 618 17.13 3.91 15.39
N GLY A 619 16.21 4.33 16.27
CA GLY A 619 16.21 5.65 16.88
C GLY A 619 15.47 6.72 16.11
N ASN A 620 14.70 6.35 15.09
CA ASN A 620 13.83 7.28 14.40
C ASN A 620 12.54 7.46 15.19
N LEU A 621 11.98 8.67 15.13
CA LEU A 621 10.70 8.95 15.75
C LEU A 621 9.54 8.77 14.75
N TRP A 622 8.46 8.21 15.25
CA TRP A 622 7.22 8.04 14.54
C TRP A 622 6.15 8.89 15.21
N LEU A 623 5.64 9.86 14.45
CA LEU A 623 4.70 10.86 14.94
C LEU A 623 3.31 10.56 14.39
N GLY A 624 2.36 10.29 15.28
CA GLY A 624 0.95 10.25 14.93
C GLY A 624 0.42 11.68 14.76
N THR A 625 -0.18 12.00 13.61
CA THR A 625 -0.74 13.32 13.31
C THR A 625 -2.16 13.21 12.76
N ILE A 626 -2.88 14.31 12.70
CA ILE A 626 -4.19 14.36 12.04
C ILE A 626 -4.10 14.27 10.51
N SER A 627 -2.90 14.41 9.94
CA SER A 627 -2.66 14.38 8.49
C SER A 627 -1.95 13.10 8.02
N GLY A 628 -1.75 12.14 8.91
CA GLY A 628 -1.08 10.88 8.65
C GLY A 628 -0.04 10.51 9.70
N LEU A 629 0.78 9.51 9.40
CA LEU A 629 1.89 9.05 10.21
C LEU A 629 3.20 9.60 9.63
N VAL A 630 4.02 10.23 10.46
CA VAL A 630 5.29 10.83 10.04
C VAL A 630 6.47 10.08 10.64
N LYS A 631 7.36 9.56 9.81
CA LYS A 631 8.67 9.08 10.24
C LYS A 631 9.65 10.25 10.21
N LEU A 632 10.21 10.58 11.35
CA LEU A 632 11.27 11.56 11.50
C LEU A 632 12.60 10.82 11.66
N TYR A 633 13.46 10.91 10.66
CA TYR A 633 14.82 10.35 10.70
C TYR A 633 15.69 11.24 11.60
N VAL A 634 16.21 10.63 12.65
CA VAL A 634 16.94 11.34 13.70
C VAL A 634 18.41 10.97 13.63
N ALA A 635 19.25 11.91 13.21
CA ALA A 635 20.71 11.69 13.25
C ALA A 635 21.23 11.64 14.67
N ALA A 636 22.16 10.73 14.96
CA ALA A 636 22.82 10.63 16.26
C ALA A 636 23.66 11.87 16.59
N VAL A 637 24.22 12.54 15.58
CA VAL A 637 25.04 13.76 15.70
C VAL A 637 24.60 14.76 14.63
N GLY A 638 24.34 16.01 15.05
CA GLY A 638 23.93 17.09 14.14
C GLY A 638 22.45 17.42 14.21
N ASN A 639 22.04 18.39 13.40
CA ASN A 639 20.65 18.85 13.26
C ASN A 639 20.02 18.43 11.91
N ASP A 640 20.57 17.43 11.28
CA ASP A 640 20.02 16.91 10.01
C ASP A 640 18.89 15.95 10.32
N PHE A 641 17.68 16.45 10.15
CA PHE A 641 16.45 15.68 10.26
C PHE A 641 15.78 15.64 8.88
N SER A 642 15.33 14.48 8.49
CA SER A 642 14.48 14.31 7.31
C SER A 642 13.17 13.63 7.71
N THR A 643 12.12 13.88 6.97
CA THR A 643 10.79 13.32 7.24
C THR A 643 10.28 12.52 6.07
N HIS A 644 9.53 11.48 6.38
CA HIS A 644 8.70 10.77 5.41
C HIS A 644 7.27 10.69 5.93
N ILE A 645 6.30 10.98 5.08
CA ILE A 645 4.89 11.08 5.45
C ILE A 645 4.15 9.92 4.83
N TYR A 646 3.40 9.19 5.65
CA TYR A 646 2.53 8.10 5.24
C TYR A 646 1.07 8.50 5.45
N THR A 647 0.22 8.11 4.50
CA THR A 647 -1.20 8.46 4.47
C THR A 647 -2.08 7.22 4.25
N SER A 648 -3.37 7.40 4.05
CA SER A 648 -4.27 6.31 3.67
C SER A 648 -3.92 5.67 2.32
N ALA A 649 -3.19 6.37 1.46
CA ALA A 649 -2.66 5.81 0.21
C ALA A 649 -1.59 4.72 0.46
N ASP A 650 -0.92 4.77 1.61
CA ASP A 650 0.10 3.81 2.04
C ASP A 650 -0.49 2.64 2.86
N GLY A 651 -1.80 2.58 3.02
CA GLY A 651 -2.50 1.53 3.76
C GLY A 651 -2.87 1.87 5.21
N LEU A 652 -2.70 3.12 5.64
CA LEU A 652 -3.24 3.57 6.92
C LEU A 652 -4.77 3.60 6.87
N GLN A 653 -5.40 3.28 8.01
CA GLN A 653 -6.86 3.27 8.12
C GLN A 653 -7.49 4.64 7.89
N ASP A 654 -6.84 5.69 8.42
CA ASP A 654 -7.29 7.06 8.46
C ASP A 654 -6.09 7.97 8.70
N ASN A 655 -6.24 9.26 8.41
CA ASN A 655 -5.18 10.25 8.67
C ASN A 655 -5.16 10.72 10.13
N PHE A 656 -6.14 10.33 10.93
CA PHE A 656 -6.22 10.68 12.35
C PHE A 656 -5.76 9.50 13.22
N ILE A 657 -4.62 9.67 13.88
CA ILE A 657 -4.02 8.68 14.76
C ILE A 657 -4.18 9.17 16.21
N VAL A 658 -4.76 8.33 17.07
CA VAL A 658 -5.11 8.73 18.43
C VAL A 658 -3.99 8.44 19.43
N ASN A 659 -3.49 7.18 19.46
CA ASN A 659 -2.45 6.72 20.39
C ASN A 659 -1.57 5.67 19.72
N SER A 660 -0.40 5.43 20.31
CA SER A 660 0.55 4.45 19.82
C SER A 660 1.20 3.66 20.95
N SER A 661 1.75 2.50 20.61
CA SER A 661 2.56 1.68 21.50
C SER A 661 3.61 0.92 20.69
N CYS A 662 4.75 0.58 21.31
CA CYS A 662 5.79 -0.26 20.71
C CYS A 662 5.83 -1.63 21.40
N SER A 663 5.76 -2.70 20.63
CA SER A 663 5.92 -4.06 21.15
C SER A 663 7.40 -4.39 21.43
N ARG A 664 7.67 -5.44 22.24
CA ARG A 664 9.03 -5.87 22.56
C ARG A 664 9.82 -6.40 21.35
N ASN A 665 9.15 -6.90 20.33
CA ASN A 665 9.77 -7.35 19.08
C ASN A 665 10.06 -6.19 18.09
N GLY A 666 9.66 -4.96 18.45
CA GLY A 666 9.85 -3.74 17.67
C GLY A 666 8.78 -3.48 16.61
N GLU A 667 7.66 -4.19 16.69
CA GLU A 667 6.45 -3.83 15.96
C GLU A 667 5.82 -2.59 16.59
N LEU A 668 5.45 -1.62 15.76
CA LEU A 668 4.76 -0.39 16.17
C LEU A 668 3.27 -0.51 15.88
N PHE A 669 2.46 0.03 16.79
CA PHE A 669 1.00 0.04 16.70
C PHE A 669 0.49 1.47 16.78
N PHE A 670 -0.45 1.83 15.89
CA PHE A 670 -1.10 3.15 15.87
C PHE A 670 -2.60 3.00 15.76
N GLY A 671 -3.30 3.49 16.77
CA GLY A 671 -4.76 3.45 16.86
C GLY A 671 -5.43 4.62 16.13
N GLY A 672 -6.60 4.37 15.58
CA GLY A 672 -7.42 5.36 14.89
C GLY A 672 -8.91 5.06 14.98
N HIS A 673 -9.71 5.64 14.06
CA HIS A 673 -11.17 5.55 14.11
C HIS A 673 -11.74 4.20 13.64
N LYS A 674 -10.98 3.45 12.81
CA LYS A 674 -11.44 2.18 12.21
C LYS A 674 -10.72 0.96 12.75
N GLY A 675 -10.02 1.09 13.88
CA GLY A 675 -9.17 0.05 14.43
C GLY A 675 -7.74 0.52 14.69
N TYR A 676 -6.75 -0.30 14.40
CA TYR A 676 -5.34 0.10 14.53
C TYR A 676 -4.51 -0.48 13.37
N ASN A 677 -3.45 0.24 13.02
CA ASN A 677 -2.41 -0.26 12.13
C ASN A 677 -1.24 -0.81 12.93
N SER A 678 -0.56 -1.85 12.41
CA SER A 678 0.73 -2.29 12.89
C SER A 678 1.72 -2.45 11.75
N PHE A 679 3.00 -2.32 12.07
CA PHE A 679 4.09 -2.49 11.11
C PHE A 679 5.44 -2.68 11.81
N PHE A 680 6.40 -3.25 11.07
CA PHE A 680 7.79 -3.35 11.51
C PHE A 680 8.63 -2.30 10.77
N PRO A 681 9.10 -1.22 11.43
CA PRO A 681 9.94 -0.18 10.80
C PRO A 681 11.16 -0.72 10.06
N ASP A 682 11.78 -1.78 10.59
CA ASP A 682 12.97 -2.41 10.02
C ASP A 682 12.69 -3.21 8.73
N LYS A 683 11.41 -3.55 8.47
CA LYS A 683 10.98 -4.29 7.27
C LYS A 683 10.41 -3.37 6.18
N MET A 684 10.32 -2.07 6.46
CA MET A 684 9.82 -1.12 5.48
C MET A 684 10.86 -0.89 4.40
N GLU A 685 10.56 -1.34 3.18
CA GLU A 685 11.32 -0.96 2.00
C GLU A 685 11.07 0.52 1.71
N ILE A 686 12.12 1.31 1.71
CA ILE A 686 12.07 2.65 1.10
C ILE A 686 12.14 2.40 -0.39
N PRO A 687 11.10 2.68 -1.18
CA PRO A 687 11.21 2.56 -2.62
C PRO A 687 12.29 3.52 -3.08
N SER A 688 13.44 2.99 -3.49
CA SER A 688 14.46 3.75 -4.21
C SER A 688 13.97 3.94 -5.65
N GLN A 689 12.89 4.67 -5.86
CA GLN A 689 12.47 5.07 -7.19
C GLN A 689 13.17 6.38 -7.52
N GLU A 690 14.01 6.34 -8.55
CA GLU A 690 14.38 7.55 -9.27
C GLU A 690 13.08 8.18 -9.77
N THR A 691 12.70 9.28 -9.18
CA THR A 691 11.50 10.02 -9.57
C THR A 691 11.85 10.83 -10.83
N ASN A 692 11.38 10.38 -11.98
CA ASN A 692 11.43 11.15 -13.20
C ASN A 692 10.32 12.21 -13.16
N PHE A 693 10.70 13.47 -13.22
CA PHE A 693 9.75 14.57 -13.38
C PHE A 693 9.52 14.85 -14.85
N LEU A 694 8.25 14.80 -15.27
CA LEU A 694 7.84 15.15 -16.63
C LEU A 694 6.90 16.34 -16.60
N ILE A 695 7.09 17.29 -17.50
CA ILE A 695 6.12 18.37 -17.74
C ILE A 695 5.04 17.78 -18.65
N THR A 696 3.87 17.48 -18.09
CA THR A 696 2.79 16.81 -18.83
C THR A 696 1.92 17.76 -19.64
N ASP A 697 1.84 19.04 -19.22
CA ASP A 697 1.09 20.07 -19.93
C ASP A 697 1.60 21.48 -19.58
N ILE A 698 1.39 22.42 -20.48
CA ILE A 698 1.60 23.86 -20.28
C ILE A 698 0.26 24.56 -20.56
N LYS A 699 -0.25 25.29 -19.59
CA LYS A 699 -1.51 26.06 -19.75
C LYS A 699 -1.24 27.54 -19.96
N ILE A 700 -1.69 28.08 -21.10
CA ILE A 700 -1.62 29.51 -21.42
C ILE A 700 -3.03 30.07 -21.37
N PHE A 701 -3.27 31.07 -20.49
CA PHE A 701 -4.61 31.60 -20.20
C PHE A 701 -5.62 30.47 -19.88
N ASN A 702 -5.20 29.48 -19.12
CA ASN A 702 -5.98 28.29 -18.75
C ASN A 702 -6.38 27.36 -19.92
N HIS A 703 -5.78 27.53 -21.09
CA HIS A 703 -5.88 26.57 -22.20
C HIS A 703 -4.67 25.70 -22.26
N SER A 704 -4.87 24.37 -22.26
CA SER A 704 -3.81 23.37 -22.43
C SER A 704 -3.09 23.56 -23.76
N PHE A 705 -1.76 23.34 -23.77
CA PHE A 705 -0.92 23.45 -24.97
C PHE A 705 -1.50 22.66 -26.15
N SER A 706 -1.97 21.44 -25.93
CA SER A 706 -2.58 20.59 -26.96
C SER A 706 -3.87 21.15 -27.58
N LYS A 707 -4.51 22.11 -26.91
CA LYS A 707 -5.77 22.77 -27.38
C LYS A 707 -5.53 24.14 -28.02
N LEU A 708 -4.29 24.61 -28.06
CA LEU A 708 -3.94 25.87 -28.72
C LEU A 708 -3.96 25.69 -30.26
N PRO A 709 -4.17 26.77 -31.03
CA PRO A 709 -3.97 26.76 -32.49
C PRO A 709 -2.57 26.27 -32.85
N VAL A 710 -2.46 25.43 -33.90
CA VAL A 710 -1.19 24.83 -34.33
C VAL A 710 -0.07 25.86 -34.54
N GLU A 711 -0.41 27.03 -35.13
CA GLU A 711 0.55 28.12 -35.32
C GLU A 711 1.11 28.67 -34.00
N LEU A 712 0.30 28.66 -32.94
CA LEU A 712 0.74 29.08 -31.60
C LEU A 712 1.54 28.02 -30.92
N GLN A 713 1.14 26.74 -31.06
CA GLN A 713 1.91 25.61 -30.54
C GLN A 713 3.33 25.63 -31.12
N GLN A 714 3.47 25.76 -32.43
CA GLN A 714 4.79 25.80 -33.12
C GLN A 714 5.66 27.00 -32.71
N LYS A 715 5.06 28.14 -32.33
CA LYS A 715 5.82 29.28 -31.82
C LYS A 715 6.33 29.05 -30.38
N ILE A 716 5.59 28.34 -29.58
CA ILE A 716 5.94 28.06 -28.16
C ILE A 716 6.93 26.92 -28.04
N SER A 717 6.64 25.82 -28.71
CA SER A 717 7.50 24.66 -28.79
C SER A 717 7.15 23.82 -30.04
N PRO A 718 8.15 23.37 -30.82
CA PRO A 718 7.92 22.48 -31.97
C PRO A 718 7.60 21.04 -31.56
N VAL A 719 7.74 20.71 -30.27
CA VAL A 719 7.47 19.39 -29.70
C VAL A 719 6.52 19.51 -28.51
N MET A 720 5.87 18.40 -28.15
CA MET A 720 5.01 18.33 -26.96
C MET A 720 5.77 18.74 -25.69
N PRO A 721 5.10 19.33 -24.68
CA PRO A 721 5.72 19.81 -23.45
C PRO A 721 6.62 18.79 -22.75
N THR A 722 6.21 17.52 -22.77
CA THR A 722 6.96 16.39 -22.16
C THR A 722 8.37 16.20 -22.76
N TYR A 723 8.56 16.60 -24.03
CA TYR A 723 9.81 16.41 -24.76
C TYR A 723 10.58 17.70 -25.03
N THR A 724 10.09 18.82 -24.52
CA THR A 724 10.76 20.12 -24.75
C THR A 724 11.89 20.36 -23.76
N SER A 725 13.02 20.84 -24.26
CA SER A 725 14.12 21.35 -23.45
C SER A 725 14.09 22.86 -23.26
N LYS A 726 13.24 23.58 -24.02
CA LYS A 726 13.12 25.03 -24.02
C LYS A 726 11.72 25.46 -24.44
N ILE A 727 11.19 26.43 -23.75
CA ILE A 727 9.93 27.11 -24.06
C ILE A 727 10.25 28.53 -24.45
N GLU A 728 9.77 29.02 -25.61
CA GLU A 728 9.95 30.39 -26.11
C GLU A 728 8.73 31.30 -25.92
#